data_9cfede2f250053bb943e660692f5db9c
#
_entry.id   9cfede2f250053bb943e660692f5db9c
#
_cell.length_a   1.000
_cell.length_b   1.000
_cell.length_c   1.000
_cell.angle_alpha   90.00
_cell.angle_beta   90.00
_cell.angle_gamma   90.00
#
_symmetry.space_group_name_H-M   'P 1'
#
loop_
_entity.id
_entity.type
_entity.pdbx_description
1 polymer ?
#
loop_
_entity_poly.entity_id
_entity_poly.type
_entity_poly.pdbx_seq_one_letter_code
_entity_poly.pdbx_strand_id
1 'polypeptide(L)'
;MKYGFLTVAAAIPSVRVADLHYNLEEIKRLIDEAERQHVEVVVFPELSLTGYTCQDLFRQRTLIDGAEQAVLSLLEFTMRKDVIAIVGAPVEVGNLLLNCAIVIQQGRILGMVPKTFLPNYSEFYEKRWFASAQDLHDTPLCYAGEDVLLTARRQLFHTYGDARFGIEICEDVWAPNPPSTELALSGADIIFNLSASDELIGKHDYLINLLKQQSARNISGYVYSGCGYGESTQDVVYGGNALIIENGRLIKQSDRFSLEPQLVVSQIDIDRLRAERRSNSTYVNAQRALRPQERGYTCITNEAILPETLKEEWQLLREVDPHPFIPKADNMRASCEEILNIQTLGLCKRIAHTHAKSVVIGISGGLDSTLALLICVRAFDRLGIDRKQIVAVTMPGFGTTDRTYHNAISLMEALGVSIHEISIAKAVTQHFADIGHDASVHDTTYENSQARERTQILMDLSNKYGGLVIGTGDLSELALGWCTYNGDHMSMYAVNVSIPKTLIRHLVAFVADSDEASQQLSKDGRTSHEVLHDVIDTPISPELTPADDQGNIAQKTEDLVGPYELHDFFLYYFLRFGFRPKKIFMLAMHAFEGQYSREVVHHWLHTFFWRFFSQQFKRSCLPDGPKVGSVSLSPRGDWRMPTDAIVDSWMREVDSVLDE
;
A
#
# COMPACT_ATOMS: atom_id res chain seq x y z
N MET A 1 2.13 14.78 -14.73
CA MET A 1 2.36 13.79 -13.63
C MET A 1 3.55 14.24 -12.78
N LYS A 2 3.42 14.41 -11.47
CA LYS A 2 4.48 14.78 -10.53
C LYS A 2 4.62 13.69 -9.46
N TYR A 3 5.83 13.33 -9.10
CA TYR A 3 6.15 12.21 -8.18
C TYR A 3 5.49 10.86 -8.55
N GLY A 4 5.22 10.62 -9.83
CA GLY A 4 4.56 9.39 -10.30
C GLY A 4 3.04 9.35 -10.08
N PHE A 5 2.40 10.43 -9.68
CA PHE A 5 0.95 10.52 -9.53
C PHE A 5 0.29 11.14 -10.75
N LEU A 6 -0.77 10.51 -11.25
CA LEU A 6 -1.67 11.06 -12.26
C LEU A 6 -2.97 11.51 -11.58
N THR A 7 -3.38 12.76 -11.77
CA THR A 7 -4.63 13.29 -11.25
C THR A 7 -5.78 12.93 -12.20
N VAL A 8 -6.77 12.20 -11.69
CA VAL A 8 -7.91 11.71 -12.46
C VAL A 8 -9.23 12.14 -11.83
N ALA A 9 -10.28 12.25 -12.66
CA ALA A 9 -11.62 12.51 -12.18
C ALA A 9 -12.66 11.61 -12.84
N ALA A 10 -13.69 11.24 -12.06
CA ALA A 10 -14.93 10.68 -12.55
C ALA A 10 -16.05 11.70 -12.32
N ALA A 11 -16.69 12.12 -13.39
CA ALA A 11 -17.74 13.13 -13.40
C ALA A 11 -19.14 12.51 -13.46
N ILE A 12 -20.08 13.03 -12.70
CA ILE A 12 -21.50 12.69 -12.77
C ILE A 12 -22.24 13.99 -13.09
N PRO A 13 -22.52 14.28 -14.37
CA PRO A 13 -23.33 15.44 -14.74
C PRO A 13 -24.79 15.24 -14.38
N SER A 14 -25.52 16.30 -14.15
CA SER A 14 -26.98 16.27 -14.27
C SER A 14 -27.33 16.12 -15.74
N VAL A 15 -28.28 15.24 -16.07
CA VAL A 15 -28.67 14.94 -17.43
C VAL A 15 -30.13 15.28 -17.69
N ARG A 16 -30.46 15.64 -18.93
CA ARG A 16 -31.83 15.66 -19.43
C ARG A 16 -31.89 14.80 -20.68
N VAL A 17 -32.73 13.80 -20.66
CA VAL A 17 -32.83 12.81 -21.76
C VAL A 17 -33.12 13.52 -23.09
N ALA A 18 -32.28 13.34 -24.09
CA ALA A 18 -32.31 13.92 -25.42
C ALA A 18 -32.16 15.47 -25.48
N ASP A 19 -31.85 16.15 -24.39
CA ASP A 19 -31.54 17.58 -24.36
C ASP A 19 -30.03 17.82 -24.52
N LEU A 20 -29.57 17.73 -25.74
CA LEU A 20 -28.16 17.87 -26.11
C LEU A 20 -27.52 19.18 -25.63
N HIS A 21 -28.30 20.30 -25.67
CA HIS A 21 -27.78 21.60 -25.28
C HIS A 21 -27.53 21.64 -23.76
N TYR A 22 -28.48 21.19 -22.97
CA TYR A 22 -28.34 21.16 -21.52
C TYR A 22 -27.17 20.23 -21.10
N ASN A 23 -27.12 19.02 -21.64
CA ASN A 23 -26.09 18.03 -21.32
C ASN A 23 -24.69 18.53 -21.71
N LEU A 24 -24.56 19.18 -22.87
CA LEU A 24 -23.33 19.81 -23.32
C LEU A 24 -22.82 20.86 -22.34
N GLU A 25 -23.70 21.77 -21.88
CA GLU A 25 -23.29 22.82 -20.95
C GLU A 25 -22.89 22.27 -19.56
N GLU A 26 -23.57 21.24 -19.08
CA GLU A 26 -23.16 20.53 -17.84
C GLU A 26 -21.80 19.83 -17.98
N ILE A 27 -21.55 19.20 -19.11
CA ILE A 27 -20.24 18.59 -19.41
C ILE A 27 -19.15 19.66 -19.47
N LYS A 28 -19.37 20.79 -20.16
CA LYS A 28 -18.42 21.91 -20.20
C LYS A 28 -18.11 22.47 -18.81
N ARG A 29 -19.13 22.63 -17.98
CA ARG A 29 -18.98 23.13 -16.61
C ARG A 29 -18.07 22.21 -15.77
N LEU A 30 -18.27 20.88 -15.86
CA LEU A 30 -17.45 19.90 -15.15
C LEU A 30 -16.02 19.77 -15.73
N ILE A 31 -15.83 19.96 -17.03
CA ILE A 31 -14.50 20.07 -17.66
C ILE A 31 -13.76 21.31 -17.11
N ASP A 32 -14.41 22.47 -17.02
CA ASP A 32 -13.85 23.68 -16.42
C ASP A 32 -13.46 23.47 -14.95
N GLU A 33 -14.27 22.75 -14.21
CA GLU A 33 -14.00 22.42 -12.82
C GLU A 33 -12.80 21.46 -12.70
N ALA A 34 -12.73 20.44 -13.56
CA ALA A 34 -11.61 19.51 -13.63
C ALA A 34 -10.30 20.24 -13.98
N GLU A 35 -10.33 21.15 -14.97
CA GLU A 35 -9.18 21.98 -15.34
C GLU A 35 -8.67 22.85 -14.19
N ARG A 36 -9.59 23.48 -13.42
CA ARG A 36 -9.26 24.28 -12.24
C ARG A 36 -8.66 23.45 -11.10
N GLN A 37 -9.03 22.18 -10.98
CA GLN A 37 -8.47 21.23 -10.01
C GLN A 37 -7.24 20.48 -10.52
N HIS A 38 -6.66 20.91 -11.64
CA HIS A 38 -5.48 20.28 -12.26
C HIS A 38 -5.63 18.79 -12.57
N VAL A 39 -6.86 18.38 -12.94
CA VAL A 39 -7.14 17.02 -13.42
C VAL A 39 -6.50 16.83 -14.79
N GLU A 40 -5.76 15.72 -14.94
CA GLU A 40 -5.13 15.38 -16.23
C GLU A 40 -6.09 14.60 -17.13
N VAL A 41 -6.94 13.73 -16.56
CA VAL A 41 -7.96 12.96 -17.30
C VAL A 41 -9.28 12.93 -16.54
N VAL A 42 -10.37 13.35 -17.19
CA VAL A 42 -11.73 13.26 -16.67
C VAL A 42 -12.60 12.35 -17.53
N VAL A 43 -13.37 11.46 -16.91
CA VAL A 43 -14.30 10.57 -17.57
C VAL A 43 -15.74 10.91 -17.19
N PHE A 44 -16.62 10.93 -18.19
CA PHE A 44 -18.07 11.13 -18.07
C PHE A 44 -18.79 9.79 -18.25
N PRO A 45 -20.08 9.69 -17.87
CA PRO A 45 -20.88 8.50 -18.08
C PRO A 45 -21.08 8.11 -19.54
N GLU A 46 -21.48 6.87 -19.75
CA GLU A 46 -21.90 6.31 -21.03
C GLU A 46 -23.03 7.17 -21.65
N LEU A 47 -22.89 7.49 -22.97
CA LEU A 47 -23.86 8.32 -23.70
C LEU A 47 -24.22 9.65 -23.02
N SER A 48 -23.29 10.23 -22.27
CA SER A 48 -23.52 11.44 -21.45
C SER A 48 -24.00 12.67 -22.22
N LEU A 49 -23.72 12.75 -23.54
CA LEU A 49 -24.20 13.85 -24.38
C LEU A 49 -25.70 13.76 -24.70
N THR A 50 -26.25 12.56 -24.86
CA THR A 50 -27.67 12.35 -25.21
C THR A 50 -28.52 12.01 -23.99
N GLY A 51 -27.93 11.45 -22.94
CA GLY A 51 -28.52 10.57 -21.97
C GLY A 51 -28.56 9.13 -22.51
N TYR A 52 -28.41 8.17 -21.61
CA TYR A 52 -28.46 6.74 -21.95
C TYR A 52 -29.87 6.27 -22.29
N THR A 53 -30.87 6.81 -21.64
CA THR A 53 -32.27 6.32 -21.69
C THR A 53 -33.09 6.91 -22.85
N CYS A 54 -32.45 7.31 -23.94
CA CYS A 54 -33.11 7.86 -25.13
C CYS A 54 -33.96 6.83 -25.92
N GLN A 55 -33.79 5.54 -25.70
CA GLN A 55 -34.55 4.47 -26.34
C GLN A 55 -34.62 4.59 -27.88
N ASP A 56 -35.80 4.48 -28.51
CA ASP A 56 -35.96 4.56 -29.98
C ASP A 56 -35.64 5.95 -30.57
N LEU A 57 -35.38 6.97 -29.72
CA LEU A 57 -34.89 8.27 -30.20
C LEU A 57 -33.47 8.11 -30.81
N PHE A 58 -32.70 7.10 -30.48
CA PHE A 58 -31.45 6.77 -31.16
C PHE A 58 -31.61 6.44 -32.65
N ARG A 59 -32.84 6.25 -33.14
CA ARG A 59 -33.15 6.13 -34.58
C ARG A 59 -33.45 7.45 -35.26
N GLN A 60 -33.46 8.55 -34.51
CA GLN A 60 -33.83 9.87 -35.03
C GLN A 60 -32.56 10.64 -35.43
N ARG A 61 -32.53 11.05 -36.71
CA ARG A 61 -31.44 11.85 -37.27
C ARG A 61 -31.12 13.09 -36.43
N THR A 62 -32.15 13.76 -35.95
CA THR A 62 -31.99 14.96 -35.11
C THR A 62 -31.14 14.72 -33.88
N LEU A 63 -31.28 13.54 -33.23
CA LEU A 63 -30.48 13.19 -32.05
C LEU A 63 -29.04 12.86 -32.43
N ILE A 64 -28.82 12.09 -33.50
CA ILE A 64 -27.50 11.65 -33.95
C ILE A 64 -26.68 12.82 -34.47
N ASP A 65 -27.23 13.61 -35.38
CA ASP A 65 -26.57 14.80 -35.95
C ASP A 65 -26.31 15.84 -34.84
N GLY A 66 -27.27 16.01 -33.91
CA GLY A 66 -27.10 16.90 -32.77
C GLY A 66 -25.99 16.44 -31.80
N ALA A 67 -25.80 15.13 -31.62
CA ALA A 67 -24.70 14.60 -30.81
C ALA A 67 -23.33 14.91 -31.43
N GLU A 68 -23.20 14.79 -32.75
CA GLU A 68 -21.98 15.18 -33.48
C GLU A 68 -21.71 16.69 -33.36
N GLN A 69 -22.75 17.54 -33.52
CA GLN A 69 -22.62 18.98 -33.32
C GLN A 69 -22.22 19.35 -31.88
N ALA A 70 -22.71 18.61 -30.88
CA ALA A 70 -22.29 18.79 -29.49
C ALA A 70 -20.81 18.44 -29.29
N VAL A 71 -20.30 17.39 -29.95
CA VAL A 71 -18.87 17.08 -29.94
C VAL A 71 -18.06 18.19 -30.61
N LEU A 72 -18.49 18.71 -31.76
CA LEU A 72 -17.84 19.86 -32.43
C LEU A 72 -17.73 21.06 -31.46
N SER A 73 -18.81 21.37 -30.75
CA SER A 73 -18.81 22.44 -29.74
C SER A 73 -17.88 22.14 -28.55
N LEU A 74 -17.69 20.89 -28.17
CA LEU A 74 -16.69 20.49 -27.15
C LEU A 74 -15.25 20.65 -27.69
N LEU A 75 -14.99 20.36 -28.95
CA LEU A 75 -13.69 20.61 -29.57
C LEU A 75 -13.35 22.09 -29.51
N GLU A 76 -14.26 22.97 -29.94
CA GLU A 76 -14.07 24.42 -29.84
C GLU A 76 -13.82 24.89 -28.40
N PHE A 77 -14.59 24.35 -27.45
CA PHE A 77 -14.49 24.71 -26.03
C PHE A 77 -13.18 24.26 -25.39
N THR A 78 -12.63 23.11 -25.82
CA THR A 78 -11.41 22.52 -25.25
C THR A 78 -10.11 23.00 -25.88
N MET A 79 -10.15 23.86 -26.90
CA MET A 79 -8.96 24.32 -27.65
C MET A 79 -7.79 24.85 -26.77
N ARG A 80 -8.12 25.40 -25.60
CA ARG A 80 -7.11 25.96 -24.68
C ARG A 80 -7.12 25.25 -23.32
N LYS A 81 -7.49 23.96 -23.30
CA LYS A 81 -7.56 23.17 -22.06
C LYS A 81 -6.61 21.99 -22.16
N ASP A 82 -5.84 21.79 -21.11
CA ASP A 82 -4.88 20.69 -21.02
C ASP A 82 -5.52 19.38 -20.60
N VAL A 83 -6.66 19.42 -19.91
CA VAL A 83 -7.38 18.24 -19.45
C VAL A 83 -7.84 17.37 -20.62
N ILE A 84 -7.59 16.07 -20.53
CA ILE A 84 -8.15 15.06 -21.43
C ILE A 84 -9.56 14.74 -20.95
N ALA A 85 -10.57 14.95 -21.78
CA ALA A 85 -11.97 14.62 -21.49
C ALA A 85 -12.40 13.37 -22.27
N ILE A 86 -13.04 12.41 -21.57
CA ILE A 86 -13.61 11.20 -22.16
C ILE A 86 -15.12 11.29 -22.01
N VAL A 87 -15.84 11.47 -23.14
CA VAL A 87 -17.30 11.64 -23.17
C VAL A 87 -17.97 10.52 -23.96
N GLY A 88 -19.19 10.14 -23.55
CA GLY A 88 -20.00 9.14 -24.23
C GLY A 88 -20.94 9.75 -25.27
N ALA A 89 -20.96 9.21 -26.49
CA ALA A 89 -21.86 9.63 -27.56
C ALA A 89 -22.23 8.49 -28.52
N PRO A 90 -23.43 8.53 -29.16
CA PRO A 90 -23.73 7.66 -30.28
C PRO A 90 -22.99 8.12 -31.54
N VAL A 91 -22.40 7.19 -32.28
CA VAL A 91 -21.65 7.48 -33.53
C VAL A 91 -22.16 6.60 -34.65
N GLU A 92 -22.58 7.22 -35.72
CA GLU A 92 -23.00 6.50 -36.96
C GLU A 92 -21.81 6.30 -37.89
N VAL A 93 -21.67 5.08 -38.40
CA VAL A 93 -20.71 4.74 -39.44
C VAL A 93 -21.33 3.78 -40.45
N GLY A 94 -21.50 4.23 -41.67
CA GLY A 94 -22.21 3.46 -42.69
C GLY A 94 -23.63 3.13 -42.27
N ASN A 95 -23.93 1.84 -42.05
CA ASN A 95 -25.24 1.37 -41.62
C ASN A 95 -25.26 0.97 -40.12
N LEU A 96 -24.20 1.26 -39.39
CA LEU A 96 -24.04 0.90 -37.98
C LEU A 96 -24.18 2.15 -37.11
N LEU A 97 -24.89 2.03 -35.99
CA LEU A 97 -24.85 2.97 -34.91
C LEU A 97 -24.07 2.35 -33.75
N LEU A 98 -23.06 3.05 -33.25
CA LEU A 98 -22.16 2.58 -32.21
C LEU A 98 -22.29 3.44 -30.96
N ASN A 99 -22.17 2.81 -29.80
CA ASN A 99 -22.02 3.48 -28.52
C ASN A 99 -20.52 3.68 -28.27
N CYS A 100 -20.04 4.94 -28.30
CA CYS A 100 -18.62 5.25 -28.29
C CYS A 100 -18.21 6.14 -27.13
N ALA A 101 -17.00 5.91 -26.62
CA ALA A 101 -16.26 6.85 -25.83
C ALA A 101 -15.36 7.69 -26.75
N ILE A 102 -15.47 9.01 -26.67
CA ILE A 102 -14.70 9.96 -27.48
C ILE A 102 -13.69 10.65 -26.57
N VAL A 103 -12.41 10.59 -26.90
CA VAL A 103 -11.31 11.18 -26.15
C VAL A 103 -10.91 12.49 -26.80
N ILE A 104 -11.05 13.59 -26.04
CA ILE A 104 -10.89 14.96 -26.52
C ILE A 104 -9.80 15.67 -25.72
N GLN A 105 -8.93 16.40 -26.39
CA GLN A 105 -7.97 17.32 -25.80
C GLN A 105 -7.62 18.46 -26.76
N GLN A 106 -7.51 19.67 -26.26
CA GLN A 106 -7.06 20.86 -27.02
C GLN A 106 -7.70 20.99 -28.43
N GLY A 107 -9.01 20.81 -28.49
CA GLY A 107 -9.76 20.95 -29.72
C GLY A 107 -9.62 19.78 -30.71
N ARG A 108 -9.03 18.67 -30.32
CA ARG A 108 -8.81 17.49 -31.17
C ARG A 108 -9.44 16.23 -30.57
N ILE A 109 -9.86 15.33 -31.42
CA ILE A 109 -10.21 13.95 -31.06
C ILE A 109 -8.94 13.12 -31.08
N LEU A 110 -8.50 12.64 -29.91
CA LEU A 110 -7.35 11.75 -29.79
C LEU A 110 -7.68 10.32 -30.26
N GLY A 111 -8.92 9.89 -30.09
CA GLY A 111 -9.41 8.59 -30.52
C GLY A 111 -10.84 8.34 -30.10
N MET A 112 -11.45 7.29 -30.68
CA MET A 112 -12.83 6.88 -30.39
C MET A 112 -12.86 5.38 -30.11
N VAL A 113 -13.44 4.99 -28.98
CA VAL A 113 -13.51 3.61 -28.51
C VAL A 113 -14.96 3.14 -28.51
N PRO A 114 -15.35 2.24 -29.44
CA PRO A 114 -16.69 1.67 -29.47
C PRO A 114 -16.86 0.56 -28.44
N LYS A 115 -18.07 0.44 -27.88
CA LYS A 115 -18.45 -0.61 -26.91
C LYS A 115 -18.34 -1.99 -27.52
N THR A 116 -17.73 -2.94 -26.78
CA THR A 116 -17.50 -4.30 -27.26
C THR A 116 -18.67 -5.22 -26.96
N PHE A 117 -19.15 -5.22 -25.71
CA PHE A 117 -20.25 -6.08 -25.27
C PHE A 117 -21.51 -5.25 -25.02
N LEU A 118 -22.59 -5.63 -25.69
CA LEU A 118 -23.89 -4.97 -25.60
C LEU A 118 -24.83 -5.83 -24.73
N PRO A 119 -25.29 -5.33 -23.56
CA PRO A 119 -26.24 -6.06 -22.75
C PRO A 119 -27.59 -6.19 -23.51
N ASN A 120 -28.15 -7.38 -23.50
CA ASN A 120 -29.41 -7.70 -24.17
C ASN A 120 -30.17 -8.77 -23.39
N TYR A 121 -30.42 -8.46 -22.13
CA TYR A 121 -31.14 -9.30 -21.17
C TYR A 121 -31.81 -8.41 -20.11
N SER A 122 -32.88 -8.91 -19.47
CA SER A 122 -33.70 -8.23 -18.44
C SER A 122 -34.10 -6.82 -18.91
N GLU A 123 -33.73 -5.80 -18.17
CA GLU A 123 -33.97 -4.37 -18.45
C GLU A 123 -33.11 -3.80 -19.58
N PHE A 124 -32.09 -4.50 -20.02
CA PHE A 124 -31.16 -4.04 -21.07
C PHE A 124 -31.48 -4.67 -22.42
N TYR A 125 -31.53 -3.83 -23.47
CA TYR A 125 -31.81 -4.24 -24.86
C TYR A 125 -31.04 -3.37 -25.88
N GLU A 126 -29.76 -3.10 -25.60
CA GLU A 126 -28.92 -2.21 -26.43
C GLU A 126 -28.77 -2.67 -27.88
N LYS A 127 -28.79 -3.99 -28.15
CA LYS A 127 -28.78 -4.54 -29.52
C LYS A 127 -29.94 -4.09 -30.40
N ARG A 128 -30.98 -3.46 -29.78
CA ARG A 128 -32.07 -2.86 -30.54
C ARG A 128 -31.59 -1.64 -31.33
N TRP A 129 -30.58 -0.93 -30.85
CA TRP A 129 -30.09 0.31 -31.42
C TRP A 129 -28.65 0.26 -31.87
N PHE A 130 -27.78 -0.38 -31.11
CA PHE A 130 -26.34 -0.34 -31.31
C PHE A 130 -25.78 -1.65 -31.86
N ALA A 131 -24.73 -1.51 -32.67
CA ALA A 131 -23.86 -2.60 -33.10
C ALA A 131 -22.65 -2.74 -32.16
N SER A 132 -22.09 -3.94 -32.07
CA SER A 132 -20.88 -4.22 -31.31
C SER A 132 -19.62 -3.70 -32.04
N ALA A 133 -18.61 -3.29 -31.30
CA ALA A 133 -17.28 -3.06 -31.86
C ALA A 133 -16.75 -4.27 -32.65
N GLN A 134 -17.15 -5.48 -32.30
CA GLN A 134 -16.75 -6.73 -32.99
C GLN A 134 -17.27 -6.82 -34.44
N ASP A 135 -18.34 -6.09 -34.74
CA ASP A 135 -18.93 -6.03 -36.07
C ASP A 135 -18.24 -4.97 -36.99
N LEU A 136 -17.27 -4.23 -36.44
CA LEU A 136 -16.62 -3.10 -37.11
C LEU A 136 -15.29 -3.51 -37.73
N HIS A 137 -15.11 -3.12 -39.01
CA HIS A 137 -13.80 -3.08 -39.64
C HIS A 137 -13.15 -1.71 -39.44
N ASP A 138 -11.82 -1.62 -39.54
CA ASP A 138 -11.10 -0.35 -39.50
C ASP A 138 -11.68 0.60 -40.54
N THR A 139 -12.32 1.66 -40.10
CA THR A 139 -13.04 2.60 -40.96
C THR A 139 -12.59 4.03 -40.69
N PRO A 140 -11.93 4.69 -41.63
CA PRO A 140 -11.71 6.13 -41.59
C PRO A 140 -13.05 6.87 -41.61
N LEU A 141 -13.22 7.83 -40.72
CA LEU A 141 -14.44 8.63 -40.54
C LEU A 141 -14.08 10.10 -40.33
N CYS A 142 -14.74 10.99 -41.07
CA CYS A 142 -14.75 12.41 -40.72
C CYS A 142 -15.88 12.64 -39.73
N TYR A 143 -15.56 13.01 -38.48
CA TYR A 143 -16.52 13.21 -37.38
C TYR A 143 -16.23 14.51 -36.66
N ALA A 144 -17.22 15.35 -36.54
CA ALA A 144 -17.10 16.69 -35.94
C ALA A 144 -15.93 17.52 -36.56
N GLY A 145 -15.68 17.34 -37.86
CA GLY A 145 -14.61 18.03 -38.60
C GLY A 145 -13.20 17.44 -38.43
N GLU A 146 -13.04 16.37 -37.67
CA GLU A 146 -11.76 15.66 -37.48
C GLU A 146 -11.74 14.32 -38.23
N ASP A 147 -10.59 14.00 -38.82
CA ASP A 147 -10.36 12.69 -39.43
C ASP A 147 -9.93 11.68 -38.37
N VAL A 148 -10.76 10.70 -38.07
CA VAL A 148 -10.56 9.69 -37.04
C VAL A 148 -10.61 8.28 -37.62
N LEU A 149 -9.90 7.35 -36.97
CA LEU A 149 -10.01 5.92 -37.27
C LEU A 149 -10.95 5.26 -36.27
N LEU A 150 -12.11 4.82 -36.74
CA LEU A 150 -13.01 4.01 -35.92
C LEU A 150 -12.63 2.53 -36.11
N THR A 151 -12.36 1.83 -34.98
CA THR A 151 -11.77 0.49 -35.02
C THR A 151 -12.20 -0.35 -33.84
N ALA A 152 -12.29 -1.68 -34.03
CA ALA A 152 -12.45 -2.67 -32.94
C ALA A 152 -11.15 -2.98 -32.20
N ARG A 153 -10.01 -2.54 -32.72
CA ARG A 153 -8.71 -2.75 -32.07
C ARG A 153 -8.62 -2.00 -30.75
N ARG A 154 -7.91 -2.57 -29.79
CA ARG A 154 -7.67 -1.89 -28.51
C ARG A 154 -6.86 -0.62 -28.71
N GLN A 155 -7.21 0.43 -28.01
CA GLN A 155 -6.55 1.73 -28.07
C GLN A 155 -5.91 2.06 -26.72
N LEU A 156 -4.64 2.45 -26.72
CA LEU A 156 -3.92 3.00 -25.60
C LEU A 156 -3.73 4.50 -25.82
N PHE A 157 -4.00 5.26 -24.80
CA PHE A 157 -3.80 6.70 -24.77
C PHE A 157 -2.64 7.01 -23.84
N HIS A 158 -1.66 7.77 -24.32
CA HIS A 158 -0.54 8.23 -23.52
C HIS A 158 -0.82 9.63 -23.01
N THR A 159 -0.63 9.85 -21.71
CA THR A 159 -0.63 11.20 -21.17
C THR A 159 0.73 11.85 -21.35
N TYR A 160 0.78 13.17 -21.26
CA TYR A 160 2.06 13.90 -21.32
C TYR A 160 3.09 13.39 -20.29
N GLY A 161 2.65 12.94 -19.12
CA GLY A 161 3.50 12.42 -18.06
C GLY A 161 3.90 10.94 -18.18
N ASP A 162 3.77 10.32 -19.37
CA ASP A 162 4.05 8.90 -19.67
C ASP A 162 3.12 7.90 -18.97
N ALA A 163 2.03 8.31 -18.34
CA ALA A 163 1.00 7.37 -17.93
C ALA A 163 0.18 6.93 -19.15
N ARG A 164 -0.25 5.66 -19.15
CA ARG A 164 -1.04 5.07 -20.22
C ARG A 164 -2.40 4.65 -19.70
N PHE A 165 -3.43 4.94 -20.47
CA PHE A 165 -4.76 4.48 -20.11
C PHE A 165 -5.46 3.79 -21.27
N GLY A 166 -6.40 2.93 -20.93
CA GLY A 166 -7.34 2.31 -21.84
C GLY A 166 -8.77 2.59 -21.39
N ILE A 167 -9.72 2.31 -22.29
CA ILE A 167 -11.14 2.59 -22.08
C ILE A 167 -11.95 1.34 -22.37
N GLU A 168 -12.95 1.09 -21.51
CA GLU A 168 -14.02 0.14 -21.74
C GLU A 168 -15.37 0.76 -21.35
N ILE A 169 -16.47 0.23 -21.84
CA ILE A 169 -17.79 0.84 -21.64
C ILE A 169 -18.74 -0.15 -20.96
N CYS A 170 -19.17 0.20 -19.76
CA CYS A 170 -20.24 -0.41 -18.97
C CYS A 170 -20.16 -1.95 -18.94
N GLU A 171 -20.99 -2.64 -19.77
CA GLU A 171 -21.08 -4.11 -19.86
C GLU A 171 -19.73 -4.78 -20.12
N ASP A 172 -18.80 -4.07 -20.73
CA ASP A 172 -17.47 -4.62 -21.02
C ASP A 172 -16.79 -5.19 -19.78
N VAL A 173 -16.94 -4.56 -18.60
CA VAL A 173 -16.33 -5.07 -17.35
C VAL A 173 -17.04 -6.29 -16.78
N TRP A 174 -18.31 -6.51 -17.12
CA TRP A 174 -19.10 -7.64 -16.65
C TRP A 174 -18.82 -8.92 -17.46
N ALA A 175 -18.20 -8.77 -18.63
CA ALA A 175 -17.84 -9.90 -19.48
C ALA A 175 -16.79 -10.80 -18.80
N PRO A 176 -16.81 -12.12 -19.04
CA PRO A 176 -15.81 -13.04 -18.48
C PRO A 176 -14.37 -12.71 -18.91
N ASN A 177 -14.19 -12.13 -20.09
CA ASN A 177 -12.91 -11.61 -20.60
C ASN A 177 -13.07 -10.13 -21.00
N PRO A 178 -12.98 -9.20 -20.03
CA PRO A 178 -13.20 -7.79 -20.31
C PRO A 178 -12.04 -7.17 -21.10
N PRO A 179 -12.30 -6.15 -21.93
CA PRO A 179 -11.28 -5.38 -22.66
C PRO A 179 -10.15 -4.86 -21.78
N SER A 180 -10.45 -4.47 -20.54
CA SER A 180 -9.47 -3.99 -19.56
C SER A 180 -8.33 -4.97 -19.29
N THR A 181 -8.55 -6.29 -19.38
CA THR A 181 -7.50 -7.28 -19.20
C THR A 181 -6.47 -7.19 -20.33
N GLU A 182 -6.93 -7.12 -21.59
CA GLU A 182 -6.04 -6.96 -22.75
C GLU A 182 -5.33 -5.61 -22.73
N LEU A 183 -6.05 -4.53 -22.39
CA LEU A 183 -5.50 -3.18 -22.27
C LEU A 183 -4.39 -3.10 -21.21
N ALA A 184 -4.61 -3.66 -20.03
CA ALA A 184 -3.61 -3.68 -18.96
C ALA A 184 -2.37 -4.51 -19.34
N LEU A 185 -2.56 -5.69 -19.94
CA LEU A 185 -1.45 -6.52 -20.44
C LEU A 185 -0.72 -5.88 -21.60
N SER A 186 -1.38 -5.00 -22.36
CA SER A 186 -0.77 -4.19 -23.43
C SER A 186 -0.05 -2.94 -22.90
N GLY A 187 -0.18 -2.62 -21.61
CA GLY A 187 0.57 -1.56 -20.95
C GLY A 187 -0.25 -0.42 -20.37
N ALA A 188 -1.60 -0.48 -20.40
CA ALA A 188 -2.40 0.52 -19.71
C ALA A 188 -2.14 0.49 -18.21
N ASP A 189 -1.80 1.62 -17.62
CA ASP A 189 -1.65 1.80 -16.17
C ASP A 189 -3.02 2.01 -15.51
N ILE A 190 -3.96 2.63 -16.24
CA ILE A 190 -5.30 2.97 -15.77
C ILE A 190 -6.33 2.53 -16.80
N ILE A 191 -7.49 2.09 -16.32
CA ILE A 191 -8.68 1.83 -17.12
C ILE A 191 -9.76 2.84 -16.74
N PHE A 192 -10.35 3.50 -17.73
CA PHE A 192 -11.53 4.33 -17.57
C PHE A 192 -12.75 3.58 -18.09
N ASN A 193 -13.84 3.61 -17.31
CA ASN A 193 -15.08 2.97 -17.67
C ASN A 193 -16.23 3.98 -17.61
N LEU A 194 -16.86 4.18 -18.75
CA LEU A 194 -18.09 4.96 -18.92
C LEU A 194 -19.26 4.01 -18.72
N SER A 195 -20.17 4.30 -17.81
CA SER A 195 -21.24 3.38 -17.49
C SER A 195 -22.62 4.04 -17.40
N ALA A 196 -23.63 3.20 -17.67
CA ALA A 196 -25.04 3.46 -17.40
C ALA A 196 -25.63 2.19 -16.77
N SER A 197 -25.25 1.94 -15.52
CA SER A 197 -25.74 0.79 -14.74
C SER A 197 -26.79 1.27 -13.76
N ASP A 198 -27.98 0.66 -13.85
CA ASP A 198 -29.09 0.92 -12.94
C ASP A 198 -28.84 0.42 -11.53
N GLU A 199 -29.66 0.86 -10.58
CA GLU A 199 -29.56 0.48 -9.18
C GLU A 199 -30.55 -0.63 -8.84
N LEU A 200 -29.99 -1.70 -8.29
CA LEU A 200 -30.73 -2.80 -7.65
C LEU A 200 -30.17 -3.05 -6.24
N ILE A 201 -31.00 -3.60 -5.36
CA ILE A 201 -30.57 -3.94 -3.99
C ILE A 201 -29.40 -4.93 -4.06
N GLY A 202 -28.27 -4.55 -3.44
CA GLY A 202 -27.04 -5.36 -3.39
C GLY A 202 -26.13 -5.24 -4.62
N LYS A 203 -26.58 -4.61 -5.72
CA LYS A 203 -25.78 -4.45 -6.94
C LYS A 203 -24.55 -3.55 -6.74
N HIS A 204 -24.66 -2.54 -5.89
CA HIS A 204 -23.55 -1.64 -5.58
C HIS A 204 -22.35 -2.37 -4.96
N ASP A 205 -22.58 -3.21 -3.95
CA ASP A 205 -21.51 -3.99 -3.31
C ASP A 205 -20.89 -4.98 -4.29
N TYR A 206 -21.70 -5.59 -5.14
CA TYR A 206 -21.23 -6.46 -6.21
C TYR A 206 -20.34 -5.68 -7.20
N LEU A 207 -20.79 -4.49 -7.64
CA LEU A 207 -20.02 -3.61 -8.53
C LEU A 207 -18.67 -3.25 -7.93
N ILE A 208 -18.64 -2.77 -6.67
CA ILE A 208 -17.39 -2.42 -5.99
C ILE A 208 -16.44 -3.63 -5.95
N ASN A 209 -16.95 -4.81 -5.60
CA ASN A 209 -16.13 -6.02 -5.52
C ASN A 209 -15.60 -6.44 -6.90
N LEU A 210 -16.42 -6.36 -7.95
CA LEU A 210 -16.02 -6.63 -9.33
C LEU A 210 -14.88 -5.70 -9.77
N LEU A 211 -15.06 -4.38 -9.59
CA LEU A 211 -14.06 -3.39 -9.98
C LEU A 211 -12.77 -3.49 -9.16
N LYS A 212 -12.87 -3.75 -7.86
CA LYS A 212 -11.70 -4.03 -6.99
C LYS A 212 -10.93 -5.25 -7.47
N GLN A 213 -11.63 -6.34 -7.81
CA GLN A 213 -11.00 -7.55 -8.34
C GLN A 213 -10.35 -7.30 -9.69
N GLN A 214 -11.01 -6.59 -10.60
CA GLN A 214 -10.46 -6.28 -11.92
C GLN A 214 -9.23 -5.39 -11.83
N SER A 215 -9.27 -4.35 -11.01
CA SER A 215 -8.13 -3.49 -10.70
C SER A 215 -6.95 -4.27 -10.10
N ALA A 216 -7.20 -5.15 -9.12
CA ALA A 216 -6.17 -5.95 -8.46
C ALA A 216 -5.55 -6.99 -9.40
N ARG A 217 -6.37 -7.71 -10.19
CA ARG A 217 -5.90 -8.71 -11.16
C ARG A 217 -5.00 -8.09 -12.22
N ASN A 218 -5.35 -6.90 -12.68
CA ASN A 218 -4.62 -6.16 -13.70
C ASN A 218 -3.49 -5.29 -13.12
N ILE A 219 -3.37 -5.19 -11.80
CA ILE A 219 -2.44 -4.28 -11.12
C ILE A 219 -2.54 -2.89 -11.76
N SER A 220 -3.74 -2.32 -11.78
CA SER A 220 -4.06 -1.08 -12.48
C SER A 220 -4.88 -0.11 -11.64
N GLY A 221 -4.85 1.17 -12.01
CA GLY A 221 -5.90 2.10 -11.65
C GLY A 221 -7.19 1.74 -12.39
N TYR A 222 -8.34 2.02 -11.79
CA TYR A 222 -9.64 1.86 -12.41
C TYR A 222 -10.55 3.02 -12.02
N VAL A 223 -11.00 3.77 -13.02
CA VAL A 223 -11.84 4.96 -12.84
C VAL A 223 -13.19 4.71 -13.53
N TYR A 224 -14.24 4.65 -12.75
CA TYR A 224 -15.59 4.34 -13.18
C TYR A 224 -16.49 5.57 -13.02
N SER A 225 -17.23 5.90 -14.07
CA SER A 225 -18.23 6.99 -14.06
C SER A 225 -19.56 6.45 -14.55
N GLY A 226 -20.54 6.39 -13.65
CA GLY A 226 -21.90 5.93 -13.94
C GLY A 226 -22.92 7.05 -14.01
N CYS A 227 -24.00 6.82 -14.78
CA CYS A 227 -25.12 7.74 -14.88
C CYS A 227 -25.74 8.03 -13.51
N GLY A 228 -26.21 9.26 -13.32
CA GLY A 228 -26.86 9.73 -12.11
C GLY A 228 -28.23 10.33 -12.36
N TYR A 229 -28.56 11.35 -11.59
CA TYR A 229 -29.85 12.03 -11.65
C TYR A 229 -30.08 12.67 -13.03
N GLY A 230 -31.30 12.47 -13.57
CA GLY A 230 -31.74 13.05 -14.82
C GLY A 230 -32.00 12.05 -15.93
N GLU A 231 -31.52 10.83 -15.84
CA GLU A 231 -31.92 9.73 -16.71
C GLU A 231 -33.40 9.37 -16.48
N SER A 232 -34.04 8.74 -17.48
CA SER A 232 -35.45 8.32 -17.35
C SER A 232 -35.62 7.30 -16.23
N THR A 233 -36.67 7.50 -15.44
CA THR A 233 -37.07 6.61 -14.35
C THR A 233 -38.30 5.77 -14.71
N GLN A 234 -38.51 5.51 -16.01
CA GLN A 234 -39.67 4.76 -16.49
C GLN A 234 -39.71 3.36 -15.86
N ASP A 235 -38.58 2.66 -15.84
CA ASP A 235 -38.48 1.30 -15.30
C ASP A 235 -37.32 1.13 -14.29
N VAL A 236 -36.28 1.95 -14.36
CA VAL A 236 -35.03 1.83 -13.59
C VAL A 236 -34.59 3.17 -13.03
N VAL A 237 -33.67 3.16 -12.07
CA VAL A 237 -33.08 4.37 -11.46
C VAL A 237 -31.56 4.27 -11.53
N TYR A 238 -30.90 5.39 -11.76
CA TYR A 238 -29.45 5.51 -11.81
C TYR A 238 -28.93 6.28 -10.58
N GLY A 239 -28.02 5.66 -9.84
CA GLY A 239 -27.59 6.16 -8.53
C GLY A 239 -26.42 7.12 -8.54
N GLY A 240 -25.73 7.31 -9.67
CA GLY A 240 -24.57 8.19 -9.75
C GLY A 240 -23.33 7.59 -9.08
N ASN A 241 -22.90 6.41 -9.50
CA ASN A 241 -21.67 5.79 -9.00
C ASN A 241 -20.44 6.35 -9.73
N ALA A 242 -19.57 7.08 -9.03
CA ALA A 242 -18.22 7.40 -9.48
C ALA A 242 -17.23 6.77 -8.51
N LEU A 243 -16.33 5.94 -9.04
CA LEU A 243 -15.41 5.12 -8.22
C LEU A 243 -13.98 5.25 -8.76
N ILE A 244 -13.02 5.55 -7.88
CA ILE A 244 -11.60 5.57 -8.19
C ILE A 244 -10.94 4.47 -7.37
N ILE A 245 -10.35 3.49 -8.06
CA ILE A 245 -9.77 2.28 -7.47
C ILE A 245 -8.33 2.14 -7.95
N GLU A 246 -7.44 1.69 -7.08
CA GLU A 246 -6.04 1.42 -7.38
C GLU A 246 -5.61 0.08 -6.82
N ASN A 247 -5.22 -0.85 -7.67
CA ASN A 247 -4.74 -2.18 -7.27
C ASN A 247 -5.62 -2.84 -6.20
N GLY A 248 -6.93 -2.87 -6.45
CA GLY A 248 -7.93 -3.48 -5.58
C GLY A 248 -8.38 -2.63 -4.38
N ARG A 249 -7.82 -1.45 -4.18
CA ARG A 249 -8.21 -0.54 -3.10
C ARG A 249 -9.13 0.56 -3.63
N LEU A 250 -10.30 0.72 -3.04
CA LEU A 250 -11.15 1.90 -3.27
C LEU A 250 -10.46 3.13 -2.65
N ILE A 251 -10.17 4.12 -3.49
CA ILE A 251 -9.50 5.37 -3.09
C ILE A 251 -10.53 6.44 -2.77
N LYS A 252 -11.51 6.62 -3.68
CA LYS A 252 -12.55 7.63 -3.53
C LYS A 252 -13.82 7.20 -4.25
N GLN A 253 -14.97 7.66 -3.77
CA GLN A 253 -16.28 7.43 -4.39
C GLN A 253 -17.18 8.65 -4.25
N SER A 254 -18.21 8.70 -5.10
CA SER A 254 -19.29 9.69 -5.05
C SER A 254 -20.29 9.41 -3.93
N ASP A 255 -21.11 10.42 -3.62
CA ASP A 255 -22.37 10.24 -2.88
C ASP A 255 -23.43 9.70 -3.84
N ARG A 256 -23.97 8.52 -3.52
CA ARG A 256 -25.02 7.90 -4.32
C ARG A 256 -26.36 8.61 -4.11
N PHE A 257 -27.20 8.57 -5.14
CA PHE A 257 -28.55 9.17 -5.13
C PHE A 257 -28.57 10.68 -4.89
N SER A 258 -27.46 11.36 -5.21
CA SER A 258 -27.40 12.81 -5.19
C SER A 258 -28.24 13.41 -6.34
N LEU A 259 -28.92 14.50 -6.07
CA LEU A 259 -29.62 15.29 -7.09
C LEU A 259 -28.66 16.29 -7.77
N GLU A 260 -27.51 16.53 -7.15
CA GLU A 260 -26.51 17.50 -7.63
C GLU A 260 -25.43 16.78 -8.44
N PRO A 261 -24.89 17.43 -9.49
CA PRO A 261 -23.76 16.90 -10.23
C PRO A 261 -22.51 16.81 -9.34
N GLN A 262 -21.65 15.84 -9.61
CA GLN A 262 -20.46 15.59 -8.81
C GLN A 262 -19.21 15.44 -9.68
N LEU A 263 -18.07 15.88 -9.16
CA LEU A 263 -16.75 15.62 -9.70
C LEU A 263 -15.89 14.96 -8.62
N VAL A 264 -15.66 13.66 -8.77
CA VAL A 264 -14.85 12.88 -7.83
C VAL A 264 -13.41 12.90 -8.33
N VAL A 265 -12.54 13.64 -7.64
CA VAL A 265 -11.13 13.83 -8.02
C VAL A 265 -10.23 13.10 -7.04
N SER A 266 -9.24 12.38 -7.58
CA SER A 266 -8.14 11.76 -6.80
C SER A 266 -6.92 11.54 -7.69
N GLN A 267 -5.91 10.87 -7.15
CA GLN A 267 -4.65 10.56 -7.83
C GLN A 267 -4.39 9.06 -7.84
N ILE A 268 -3.83 8.56 -8.95
CA ILE A 268 -3.37 7.18 -9.09
C ILE A 268 -1.84 7.18 -9.08
N ASP A 269 -1.25 6.32 -8.25
CA ASP A 269 0.20 6.15 -8.13
C ASP A 269 0.73 5.18 -9.21
N ILE A 270 1.14 5.74 -10.33
CA ILE A 270 1.66 4.99 -11.48
C ILE A 270 2.97 4.27 -11.15
N ASP A 271 3.85 4.90 -10.38
CA ASP A 271 5.12 4.29 -9.96
C ASP A 271 4.89 3.03 -9.14
N ARG A 272 3.92 3.09 -8.22
CA ARG A 272 3.51 1.94 -7.41
C ARG A 272 3.00 0.79 -8.28
N LEU A 273 2.08 1.07 -9.21
CA LEU A 273 1.52 0.06 -10.10
C LEU A 273 2.62 -0.60 -10.95
N ARG A 274 3.51 0.21 -11.51
CA ARG A 274 4.63 -0.27 -12.33
C ARG A 274 5.66 -1.06 -11.52
N ALA A 275 5.92 -0.68 -10.27
CA ALA A 275 6.79 -1.44 -9.36
C ALA A 275 6.22 -2.82 -9.03
N GLU A 276 4.93 -2.89 -8.70
CA GLU A 276 4.22 -4.14 -8.45
C GLU A 276 4.24 -5.07 -9.69
N ARG A 277 3.96 -4.53 -10.89
CA ARG A 277 4.02 -5.31 -12.13
C ARG A 277 5.41 -5.86 -12.42
N ARG A 278 6.47 -5.07 -12.22
CA ARG A 278 7.87 -5.51 -12.44
C ARG A 278 8.28 -6.65 -11.52
N SER A 279 7.83 -6.64 -10.29
CA SER A 279 8.14 -7.69 -9.31
C SER A 279 7.28 -8.94 -9.46
N ASN A 280 6.16 -8.87 -10.20
CA ASN A 280 5.23 -9.98 -10.40
C ASN A 280 5.55 -10.75 -11.69
N SER A 281 6.31 -11.85 -11.55
CA SER A 281 6.69 -12.70 -12.69
C SER A 281 5.48 -13.30 -13.42
N THR A 282 4.39 -13.59 -12.72
CA THR A 282 3.15 -14.11 -13.31
C THR A 282 2.51 -13.06 -14.24
N TYR A 283 2.47 -11.79 -13.81
CA TYR A 283 1.98 -10.70 -14.65
C TYR A 283 2.85 -10.51 -15.90
N VAL A 284 4.18 -10.50 -15.75
CA VAL A 284 5.12 -10.39 -16.88
C VAL A 284 4.97 -11.58 -17.86
N ASN A 285 4.77 -12.78 -17.35
CA ASN A 285 4.53 -13.95 -18.19
C ASN A 285 3.19 -13.86 -18.93
N ALA A 286 2.13 -13.36 -18.29
CA ALA A 286 0.84 -13.11 -18.95
C ALA A 286 0.96 -12.08 -20.07
N GLN A 287 1.72 -11.00 -19.89
CA GLN A 287 2.01 -10.02 -20.94
C GLN A 287 2.68 -10.68 -22.17
N ARG A 288 3.69 -11.54 -21.92
CA ARG A 288 4.38 -12.28 -22.99
C ARG A 288 3.45 -13.25 -23.72
N ALA A 289 2.54 -13.91 -22.99
CA ALA A 289 1.59 -14.85 -23.55
C ALA A 289 0.53 -14.19 -24.45
N LEU A 290 0.21 -12.92 -24.21
CA LEU A 290 -0.73 -12.16 -25.03
C LEU A 290 -0.23 -12.02 -26.50
N ARG A 291 1.09 -11.90 -26.69
CA ARG A 291 1.76 -11.77 -28.00
C ARG A 291 0.96 -10.89 -28.99
N PRO A 292 0.79 -9.61 -28.70
CA PRO A 292 -0.10 -8.73 -29.46
C PRO A 292 0.20 -8.75 -30.96
N GLN A 293 1.48 -8.79 -31.32
CA GLN A 293 1.96 -8.76 -32.72
C GLN A 293 1.64 -10.06 -33.49
N GLU A 294 1.64 -11.21 -32.84
CA GLU A 294 1.38 -12.51 -33.48
C GLU A 294 -0.11 -12.80 -33.64
N ARG A 295 -0.96 -12.21 -32.77
CA ARG A 295 -2.42 -12.42 -32.76
C ARG A 295 -3.21 -11.34 -33.52
N GLY A 296 -2.54 -10.42 -34.21
CA GLY A 296 -3.19 -9.29 -34.89
C GLY A 296 -3.73 -8.21 -33.94
N TYR A 297 -3.40 -8.29 -32.65
CA TYR A 297 -3.69 -7.25 -31.67
C TYR A 297 -2.65 -6.14 -31.77
N THR A 298 -2.77 -5.30 -32.77
CA THR A 298 -2.06 -4.02 -32.73
C THR A 298 -2.87 -3.07 -31.87
N CYS A 299 -2.42 -2.81 -30.63
CA CYS A 299 -2.90 -1.64 -29.92
C CYS A 299 -2.55 -0.40 -30.74
N ILE A 300 -3.55 0.44 -30.99
CA ILE A 300 -3.31 1.77 -31.53
C ILE A 300 -2.87 2.64 -30.38
N THR A 301 -1.77 3.36 -30.57
CA THR A 301 -1.27 4.31 -29.58
C THR A 301 -1.66 5.73 -29.99
N ASN A 302 -2.36 6.42 -29.10
CA ASN A 302 -2.77 7.80 -29.28
C ASN A 302 -2.01 8.67 -28.27
N GLU A 303 -1.31 9.69 -28.75
CA GLU A 303 -0.48 10.57 -27.91
C GLU A 303 -1.28 11.81 -27.50
N ALA A 304 -1.19 12.18 -26.22
CA ALA A 304 -1.72 13.43 -25.73
C ALA A 304 -0.95 14.63 -26.30
N ILE A 305 -1.63 15.72 -26.45
CA ILE A 305 -1.05 16.99 -26.89
C ILE A 305 -0.28 17.61 -25.70
N LEU A 306 0.92 18.15 -25.97
CA LEU A 306 1.73 18.82 -24.97
C LEU A 306 1.00 20.05 -24.43
N PRO A 307 0.93 20.24 -23.11
CA PRO A 307 0.38 21.46 -22.53
C PRO A 307 1.23 22.68 -22.92
N GLU A 308 0.57 23.81 -23.18
CA GLU A 308 1.28 25.05 -23.52
C GLU A 308 2.15 25.56 -22.35
N THR A 309 1.71 25.32 -21.12
CA THR A 309 2.43 25.67 -19.89
C THR A 309 2.42 24.51 -18.90
N LEU A 310 3.62 24.15 -18.42
CA LEU A 310 3.72 23.20 -17.32
C LEU A 310 3.22 23.87 -16.04
N LYS A 311 2.13 23.38 -15.48
CA LYS A 311 1.60 23.90 -14.22
C LYS A 311 2.53 23.51 -13.07
N GLU A 312 3.11 24.48 -12.39
CA GLU A 312 4.02 24.26 -11.24
C GLU A 312 3.28 23.86 -9.97
N GLU A 313 2.03 24.34 -9.80
CA GLU A 313 1.21 24.05 -8.64
C GLU A 313 0.71 22.60 -8.69
N TRP A 314 1.20 21.81 -7.74
CA TRP A 314 0.76 20.42 -7.55
C TRP A 314 0.59 20.15 -6.06
N GLN A 315 -0.51 19.53 -5.71
CA GLN A 315 -0.83 19.12 -4.35
C GLN A 315 -1.15 17.62 -4.32
N LEU A 316 -0.70 16.94 -3.27
CA LEU A 316 -1.13 15.56 -3.03
C LEU A 316 -2.58 15.56 -2.51
N LEU A 317 -3.47 14.87 -3.24
CA LEU A 317 -4.89 14.77 -2.91
C LEU A 317 -5.24 13.46 -2.19
N ARG A 318 -4.24 12.64 -1.90
CA ARG A 318 -4.42 11.33 -1.26
C ARG A 318 -4.10 11.42 0.22
N GLU A 319 -4.86 10.68 1.00
CA GLU A 319 -4.46 10.36 2.36
C GLU A 319 -3.27 9.41 2.34
N VAL A 320 -2.24 9.74 3.09
CA VAL A 320 -1.05 8.91 3.32
C VAL A 320 -1.07 8.47 4.77
N ASP A 321 -1.14 7.15 4.97
CA ASP A 321 -1.13 6.56 6.30
C ASP A 321 0.27 6.73 6.92
N PRO A 322 0.42 7.43 8.06
CA PRO A 322 1.71 7.58 8.72
C PRO A 322 2.25 6.26 9.30
N HIS A 323 1.37 5.29 9.53
CA HIS A 323 1.72 4.00 10.13
C HIS A 323 1.34 2.82 9.22
N PRO A 324 2.00 2.65 8.05
CA PRO A 324 1.56 1.71 7.01
C PRO A 324 1.65 0.22 7.41
N PHE A 325 2.32 -0.10 8.50
CA PHE A 325 2.40 -1.45 9.06
C PHE A 325 1.29 -1.76 10.06
N ILE A 326 0.62 -0.73 10.60
CA ILE A 326 -0.42 -0.92 11.60
C ILE A 326 -1.75 -1.23 10.89
N PRO A 327 -2.44 -2.33 11.24
CA PRO A 327 -3.75 -2.64 10.67
C PRO A 327 -4.77 -1.53 10.98
N LYS A 328 -5.70 -1.29 10.04
CA LYS A 328 -6.77 -0.32 10.26
C LYS A 328 -7.71 -0.75 11.39
N ALA A 329 -8.31 0.24 12.06
CA ALA A 329 -9.16 0.03 13.24
C ALA A 329 -10.24 -1.04 13.03
N ASP A 330 -10.91 -1.04 11.87
CA ASP A 330 -11.99 -1.98 11.53
C ASP A 330 -11.55 -3.45 11.51
N ASN A 331 -10.27 -3.71 11.24
CA ASN A 331 -9.69 -5.05 11.15
C ASN A 331 -8.62 -5.33 12.21
N MET A 332 -8.39 -4.41 13.15
CA MET A 332 -7.28 -4.48 14.12
C MET A 332 -7.26 -5.82 14.86
N ARG A 333 -8.38 -6.22 15.46
CA ARG A 333 -8.47 -7.47 16.22
C ARG A 333 -8.16 -8.70 15.39
N ALA A 334 -8.78 -8.83 14.22
CA ALA A 334 -8.56 -9.97 13.33
C ALA A 334 -7.12 -10.04 12.83
N SER A 335 -6.54 -8.88 12.47
CA SER A 335 -5.16 -8.80 11.99
C SER A 335 -4.14 -9.09 13.09
N CYS A 336 -4.33 -8.59 14.33
CA CYS A 336 -3.45 -8.91 15.45
C CYS A 336 -3.46 -10.41 15.75
N GLU A 337 -4.64 -11.03 15.78
CA GLU A 337 -4.75 -12.48 16.00
C GLU A 337 -4.09 -13.29 14.88
N GLU A 338 -4.26 -12.87 13.62
CA GLU A 338 -3.60 -13.51 12.46
C GLU A 338 -2.07 -13.41 12.58
N ILE A 339 -1.53 -12.23 12.90
CA ILE A 339 -0.10 -11.99 13.11
C ILE A 339 0.45 -12.92 14.18
N LEU A 340 -0.17 -12.93 15.38
CA LEU A 340 0.25 -13.78 16.48
C LEU A 340 0.18 -15.26 16.14
N ASN A 341 -0.84 -15.68 15.38
CA ASN A 341 -0.96 -17.07 14.92
C ASN A 341 0.13 -17.46 13.92
N ILE A 342 0.54 -16.58 12.99
CA ILE A 342 1.65 -16.81 12.06
C ILE A 342 2.95 -17.01 12.84
N GLN A 343 3.26 -16.11 13.79
CA GLN A 343 4.46 -16.22 14.64
C GLN A 343 4.45 -17.51 15.47
N THR A 344 3.32 -17.79 16.13
CA THR A 344 3.14 -18.97 16.99
C THR A 344 3.30 -20.27 16.18
N LEU A 345 2.64 -20.39 15.03
CA LEU A 345 2.72 -21.60 14.21
C LEU A 345 4.13 -21.85 13.67
N GLY A 346 4.84 -20.77 13.30
CA GLY A 346 6.25 -20.85 12.88
C GLY A 346 7.13 -21.44 13.97
N LEU A 347 6.98 -20.97 15.22
CA LEU A 347 7.71 -21.49 16.37
C LEU A 347 7.29 -22.94 16.73
N CYS A 348 6.01 -23.25 16.72
CA CYS A 348 5.50 -24.61 16.94
C CYS A 348 6.15 -25.61 15.98
N LYS A 349 6.21 -25.28 14.69
CA LYS A 349 6.84 -26.14 13.68
C LYS A 349 8.34 -26.32 13.95
N ARG A 350 9.02 -25.26 14.35
CA ARG A 350 10.47 -25.32 14.66
C ARG A 350 10.74 -26.26 15.86
N ILE A 351 10.00 -26.07 16.95
CA ILE A 351 10.10 -26.92 18.15
C ILE A 351 9.83 -28.39 17.81
N ALA A 352 8.72 -28.67 17.13
CA ALA A 352 8.34 -30.03 16.76
C ALA A 352 9.38 -30.70 15.82
N HIS A 353 9.95 -29.96 14.86
CA HIS A 353 10.92 -30.47 13.91
C HIS A 353 12.26 -30.80 14.56
N THR A 354 12.75 -29.93 15.44
CA THR A 354 14.05 -30.11 16.11
C THR A 354 13.97 -31.04 17.33
N HIS A 355 12.77 -31.43 17.73
CA HIS A 355 12.52 -32.18 18.97
C HIS A 355 13.11 -31.47 20.20
N ALA A 356 13.16 -30.13 20.17
CA ALA A 356 13.68 -29.33 21.27
C ALA A 356 12.84 -29.55 22.53
N LYS A 357 13.53 -29.78 23.65
CA LYS A 357 12.88 -30.01 24.96
C LYS A 357 12.48 -28.71 25.64
N SER A 358 13.13 -27.61 25.27
CA SER A 358 12.92 -26.30 25.85
C SER A 358 13.13 -25.19 24.82
N VAL A 359 12.79 -23.97 25.17
CA VAL A 359 13.29 -22.75 24.52
C VAL A 359 13.97 -21.88 25.57
N VAL A 360 15.01 -21.15 25.16
CA VAL A 360 15.75 -20.21 25.99
C VAL A 360 15.58 -18.82 25.43
N ILE A 361 15.18 -17.88 26.24
CA ILE A 361 14.90 -16.50 25.81
C ILE A 361 15.42 -15.49 26.82
N GLY A 362 16.10 -14.44 26.35
CA GLY A 362 16.51 -13.29 27.17
C GLY A 362 15.36 -12.32 27.37
N ILE A 363 15.10 -11.95 28.61
CA ILE A 363 14.03 -11.00 28.97
C ILE A 363 14.65 -9.75 29.59
N SER A 364 14.61 -8.65 28.83
CA SER A 364 15.07 -7.34 29.30
C SER A 364 13.99 -6.56 30.06
N GLY A 365 12.70 -6.90 29.86
CA GLY A 365 11.56 -6.11 30.33
C GLY A 365 11.09 -5.07 29.31
N GLY A 366 11.67 -5.03 28.10
CA GLY A 366 11.23 -4.22 26.98
C GLY A 366 10.21 -4.92 26.08
N LEU A 367 9.61 -4.17 25.16
CA LEU A 367 8.52 -4.61 24.27
C LEU A 367 8.88 -5.86 23.43
N ASP A 368 10.09 -5.91 22.86
CA ASP A 368 10.49 -6.97 21.94
C ASP A 368 10.63 -8.32 22.63
N SER A 369 11.32 -8.34 23.77
CA SER A 369 11.45 -9.56 24.59
C SER A 369 10.10 -9.99 25.17
N THR A 370 9.23 -9.05 25.49
CA THR A 370 7.86 -9.30 25.95
C THR A 370 7.03 -9.99 24.86
N LEU A 371 6.97 -9.44 23.64
CA LEU A 371 6.25 -10.07 22.53
C LEU A 371 6.79 -11.47 22.25
N ALA A 372 8.12 -11.62 22.17
CA ALA A 372 8.74 -12.92 21.91
C ALA A 372 8.41 -13.96 23.00
N LEU A 373 8.36 -13.57 24.27
CA LEU A 373 7.94 -14.44 25.37
C LEU A 373 6.47 -14.84 25.27
N LEU A 374 5.59 -13.91 24.92
CA LEU A 374 4.17 -14.20 24.68
C LEU A 374 3.97 -15.22 23.55
N ILE A 375 4.76 -15.11 22.46
CA ILE A 375 4.76 -16.09 21.37
C ILE A 375 5.26 -17.46 21.85
N CYS A 376 6.30 -17.51 22.70
CA CYS A 376 6.76 -18.77 23.30
C CYS A 376 5.65 -19.43 24.13
N VAL A 377 4.95 -18.66 24.97
CA VAL A 377 3.85 -19.16 25.80
C VAL A 377 2.72 -19.70 24.92
N ARG A 378 2.26 -18.94 23.91
CA ARG A 378 1.22 -19.41 22.97
C ARG A 378 1.64 -20.68 22.23
N ALA A 379 2.91 -20.80 21.86
CA ALA A 379 3.42 -21.98 21.17
C ALA A 379 3.45 -23.22 22.06
N PHE A 380 3.87 -23.07 23.32
CA PHE A 380 3.92 -24.17 24.31
C PHE A 380 2.51 -24.63 24.69
N ASP A 381 1.60 -23.71 24.95
CA ASP A 381 0.19 -24.03 25.23
C ASP A 381 -0.45 -24.79 24.05
N ARG A 382 -0.20 -24.32 22.81
CA ARG A 382 -0.73 -24.97 21.58
C ARG A 382 -0.16 -26.36 21.35
N LEU A 383 1.08 -26.62 21.74
CA LEU A 383 1.74 -27.93 21.66
C LEU A 383 1.42 -28.83 22.86
N GLY A 384 0.77 -28.33 23.90
CA GLY A 384 0.51 -29.05 25.13
C GLY A 384 1.80 -29.34 25.94
N ILE A 385 2.81 -28.47 25.82
CA ILE A 385 4.07 -28.55 26.53
C ILE A 385 4.00 -27.65 27.76
N ASP A 386 4.52 -28.12 28.91
CA ASP A 386 4.56 -27.32 30.13
C ASP A 386 5.36 -26.03 29.94
N ARG A 387 4.78 -24.89 30.30
CA ARG A 387 5.43 -23.58 30.25
C ARG A 387 6.73 -23.53 31.05
N LYS A 388 6.94 -24.43 32.03
CA LYS A 388 8.22 -24.61 32.75
C LYS A 388 9.39 -25.02 31.85
N GLN A 389 9.13 -25.48 30.63
CA GLN A 389 10.18 -25.73 29.63
C GLN A 389 10.58 -24.43 28.86
N ILE A 390 9.91 -23.30 29.11
CA ILE A 390 10.36 -21.99 28.67
C ILE A 390 11.35 -21.46 29.69
N VAL A 391 12.63 -21.44 29.35
CA VAL A 391 13.73 -20.95 30.17
C VAL A 391 13.92 -19.47 29.87
N ALA A 392 13.28 -18.63 30.67
CA ALA A 392 13.34 -17.18 30.56
C ALA A 392 14.45 -16.62 31.44
N VAL A 393 15.38 -15.87 30.84
CA VAL A 393 16.61 -15.43 31.50
C VAL A 393 16.67 -13.91 31.55
N THR A 394 16.69 -13.35 32.78
CA THR A 394 17.05 -11.94 32.95
C THR A 394 18.52 -11.82 33.30
N MET A 395 19.22 -10.89 32.64
CA MET A 395 20.68 -10.76 32.74
C MET A 395 21.04 -9.30 33.04
N PRO A 396 20.86 -8.86 34.31
CA PRO A 396 21.17 -7.50 34.70
C PRO A 396 22.65 -7.19 34.44
N GLY A 397 22.89 -6.06 33.75
CA GLY A 397 24.18 -5.47 33.46
C GLY A 397 24.31 -4.08 34.07
N PHE A 398 25.19 -3.25 33.50
CA PHE A 398 25.47 -1.91 34.00
C PHE A 398 24.36 -0.88 33.74
N GLY A 399 23.51 -1.11 32.74
CA GLY A 399 22.45 -0.20 32.30
C GLY A 399 21.03 -0.63 32.65
N THR A 400 20.85 -1.73 33.36
CA THR A 400 19.52 -2.24 33.70
C THR A 400 18.87 -1.36 34.78
N THR A 401 17.65 -0.85 34.52
CA THR A 401 16.90 -0.03 35.46
C THR A 401 16.01 -0.90 36.37
N ASP A 402 15.66 -0.38 37.55
CA ASP A 402 14.79 -1.09 38.48
C ASP A 402 13.42 -1.39 37.86
N ARG A 403 12.85 -0.47 37.06
CA ARG A 403 11.55 -0.63 36.41
C ARG A 403 11.53 -1.79 35.43
N THR A 404 12.48 -1.82 34.48
CA THR A 404 12.57 -2.87 33.48
C THR A 404 12.89 -4.22 34.09
N TYR A 405 13.76 -4.25 35.12
CA TYR A 405 14.04 -5.46 35.88
C TYR A 405 12.78 -6.02 36.56
N HIS A 406 12.02 -5.19 37.28
CA HIS A 406 10.79 -5.62 37.96
C HIS A 406 9.73 -6.06 36.95
N ASN A 407 9.59 -5.38 35.80
CA ASN A 407 8.68 -5.79 34.74
C ASN A 407 9.07 -7.16 34.16
N ALA A 408 10.35 -7.41 33.92
CA ALA A 408 10.82 -8.70 33.45
C ALA A 408 10.46 -9.84 34.44
N ILE A 409 10.78 -9.68 35.72
CA ILE A 409 10.50 -10.69 36.74
C ILE A 409 9.00 -10.93 36.88
N SER A 410 8.19 -9.87 37.06
CA SER A 410 6.75 -9.99 37.25
C SER A 410 6.05 -10.61 36.06
N LEU A 411 6.48 -10.28 34.82
CA LEU A 411 5.94 -10.89 33.59
C LEU A 411 6.24 -12.40 33.56
N MET A 412 7.49 -12.80 33.81
CA MET A 412 7.89 -14.21 33.79
C MET A 412 7.13 -15.02 34.87
N GLU A 413 6.90 -14.43 36.05
CA GLU A 413 6.12 -15.03 37.13
C GLU A 413 4.65 -15.19 36.75
N ALA A 414 4.04 -14.13 36.25
CA ALA A 414 2.64 -14.14 35.79
C ALA A 414 2.38 -15.13 34.66
N LEU A 415 3.34 -15.35 33.78
CA LEU A 415 3.24 -16.32 32.69
C LEU A 415 3.59 -17.77 33.11
N GLY A 416 4.12 -17.97 34.34
CA GLY A 416 4.39 -19.29 34.88
C GLY A 416 5.58 -20.04 34.27
N VAL A 417 6.52 -19.31 33.63
CA VAL A 417 7.72 -19.88 32.99
C VAL A 417 8.84 -20.18 34.00
N SER A 418 9.92 -20.84 33.58
CA SER A 418 11.13 -21.02 34.41
C SER A 418 12.00 -19.78 34.33
N ILE A 419 12.35 -19.24 35.51
CA ILE A 419 13.06 -17.97 35.65
C ILE A 419 14.51 -18.23 36.05
N HIS A 420 15.44 -17.63 35.30
CA HIS A 420 16.84 -17.57 35.64
C HIS A 420 17.31 -16.13 35.72
N GLU A 421 17.98 -15.77 36.79
CA GLU A 421 18.62 -14.46 36.96
C GLU A 421 20.14 -14.66 36.96
N ILE A 422 20.83 -14.06 35.99
CA ILE A 422 22.28 -14.22 35.79
C ILE A 422 22.90 -12.84 35.57
N SER A 423 23.57 -12.29 36.56
CA SER A 423 24.30 -11.01 36.39
C SER A 423 25.53 -11.20 35.50
N ILE A 424 25.64 -10.34 34.47
CA ILE A 424 26.79 -10.33 33.56
C ILE A 424 27.97 -9.47 34.04
N ALA A 425 27.77 -8.68 35.11
CA ALA A 425 28.72 -7.65 35.51
C ALA A 425 30.14 -8.20 35.75
N LYS A 426 30.29 -9.32 36.44
CA LYS A 426 31.59 -9.91 36.74
C LYS A 426 32.31 -10.40 35.48
N ALA A 427 31.61 -11.09 34.59
CA ALA A 427 32.18 -11.64 33.38
C ALA A 427 32.61 -10.50 32.43
N VAL A 428 31.78 -9.49 32.26
CA VAL A 428 32.10 -8.31 31.41
C VAL A 428 33.27 -7.49 32.01
N THR A 429 33.31 -7.29 33.35
CA THR A 429 34.45 -6.62 34.00
C THR A 429 35.75 -7.36 33.77
N GLN A 430 35.73 -8.71 33.90
CA GLN A 430 36.90 -9.52 33.59
C GLN A 430 37.31 -9.41 32.14
N HIS A 431 36.33 -9.47 31.22
CA HIS A 431 36.58 -9.32 29.80
C HIS A 431 37.21 -7.96 29.46
N PHE A 432 36.76 -6.85 30.08
CA PHE A 432 37.38 -5.54 29.89
C PHE A 432 38.85 -5.55 30.33
N ALA A 433 39.14 -6.16 31.48
CA ALA A 433 40.53 -6.31 31.95
C ALA A 433 41.40 -7.12 30.97
N ASP A 434 40.88 -8.23 30.43
CA ASP A 434 41.58 -9.12 29.52
C ASP A 434 41.92 -8.44 28.18
N ILE A 435 41.01 -7.58 27.66
CA ILE A 435 41.23 -6.84 26.41
C ILE A 435 41.88 -5.46 26.61
N GLY A 436 42.14 -5.05 27.85
CA GLY A 436 42.71 -3.75 28.18
C GLY A 436 41.77 -2.56 27.94
N HIS A 437 40.47 -2.77 28.01
CA HIS A 437 39.45 -1.70 27.88
C HIS A 437 39.20 -1.01 29.20
N ASP A 438 39.18 0.32 29.19
CA ASP A 438 38.84 1.12 30.37
C ASP A 438 37.31 1.14 30.58
N ALA A 439 36.84 0.54 31.68
CA ALA A 439 35.42 0.44 32.01
C ALA A 439 34.72 1.80 32.20
N SER A 440 35.46 2.91 32.35
CA SER A 440 34.90 4.26 32.40
C SER A 440 34.56 4.83 31.03
N VAL A 441 35.03 4.21 29.94
CA VAL A 441 34.78 4.63 28.55
C VAL A 441 33.56 3.86 28.02
N HIS A 442 32.43 4.52 27.95
CA HIS A 442 31.16 3.94 27.49
C HIS A 442 31.02 4.03 25.97
N ASP A 443 31.90 3.36 25.25
CA ASP A 443 31.93 3.28 23.77
C ASP A 443 31.26 2.00 23.24
N THR A 444 31.32 1.80 21.93
CA THR A 444 30.81 0.58 21.26
C THR A 444 31.39 -0.71 21.84
N THR A 445 32.64 -0.72 22.33
CA THR A 445 33.25 -1.87 22.98
C THR A 445 32.55 -2.22 24.27
N TYR A 446 32.28 -1.19 25.09
CA TYR A 446 31.55 -1.31 26.34
C TYR A 446 30.14 -1.90 26.14
N GLU A 447 29.39 -1.39 25.17
CA GLU A 447 28.04 -1.87 24.86
C GLU A 447 28.04 -3.29 24.28
N ASN A 448 28.85 -3.52 23.24
CA ASN A 448 28.89 -4.80 22.52
C ASN A 448 29.39 -5.97 23.39
N SER A 449 30.28 -5.73 24.33
CA SER A 449 30.76 -6.76 25.25
C SER A 449 29.63 -7.29 26.12
N GLN A 450 28.76 -6.42 26.64
CA GLN A 450 27.59 -6.81 27.42
C GLN A 450 26.59 -7.63 26.58
N ALA A 451 26.29 -7.18 25.37
CA ALA A 451 25.35 -7.87 24.48
C ALA A 451 25.86 -9.27 24.09
N ARG A 452 27.17 -9.43 23.81
CA ARG A 452 27.77 -10.72 23.48
C ARG A 452 27.81 -11.67 24.67
N GLU A 453 28.09 -11.19 25.88
CA GLU A 453 28.04 -11.99 27.09
C GLU A 453 26.63 -12.55 27.32
N ARG A 454 25.60 -11.73 27.16
CA ARG A 454 24.20 -12.20 27.25
C ARG A 454 23.90 -13.29 26.22
N THR A 455 24.35 -13.11 25.00
CA THR A 455 24.14 -14.10 23.92
C THR A 455 24.88 -15.42 24.20
N GLN A 456 26.12 -15.37 24.69
CA GLN A 456 26.88 -16.55 25.09
C GLN A 456 26.14 -17.36 26.17
N ILE A 457 25.67 -16.69 27.21
CA ILE A 457 24.88 -17.33 28.28
C ILE A 457 23.64 -18.03 27.71
N LEU A 458 22.87 -17.37 26.86
CA LEU A 458 21.67 -17.96 26.25
C LEU A 458 22.00 -19.20 25.40
N MET A 459 23.06 -19.15 24.60
CA MET A 459 23.50 -20.27 23.76
C MET A 459 23.92 -21.46 24.59
N ASP A 460 24.69 -21.24 25.67
CA ASP A 460 25.16 -22.30 26.56
C ASP A 460 24.00 -22.91 27.38
N LEU A 461 23.05 -22.10 27.82
CA LEU A 461 21.83 -22.59 28.47
C LEU A 461 20.98 -23.42 27.51
N SER A 462 20.92 -23.06 26.21
CA SER A 462 20.19 -23.85 25.23
C SER A 462 20.79 -25.25 25.08
N ASN A 463 22.12 -25.36 25.06
CA ASN A 463 22.81 -26.65 25.07
C ASN A 463 22.52 -27.45 26.34
N LYS A 464 22.57 -26.80 27.50
CA LYS A 464 22.31 -27.41 28.81
C LYS A 464 20.91 -27.99 28.92
N TYR A 465 19.91 -27.27 28.43
CA TYR A 465 18.48 -27.66 28.51
C TYR A 465 17.96 -28.37 27.27
N GLY A 466 18.79 -28.60 26.25
CA GLY A 466 18.41 -29.26 25.00
C GLY A 466 17.36 -28.46 24.23
N GLY A 467 17.53 -27.16 24.19
CA GLY A 467 16.56 -26.22 23.66
C GLY A 467 17.04 -25.36 22.48
N LEU A 468 16.24 -24.38 22.14
CA LEU A 468 16.52 -23.38 21.10
C LEU A 468 16.57 -21.99 21.72
N VAL A 469 17.53 -21.16 21.29
CA VAL A 469 17.53 -19.73 21.62
C VAL A 469 16.53 -19.00 20.72
N ILE A 470 15.59 -18.30 21.33
CA ILE A 470 14.59 -17.48 20.66
C ILE A 470 15.06 -16.03 20.57
N GLY A 471 15.10 -15.50 19.34
CA GLY A 471 15.48 -14.12 19.08
C GLY A 471 14.32 -13.15 19.30
N THR A 472 14.66 -12.00 19.83
CA THR A 472 13.72 -10.94 20.18
C THR A 472 13.78 -9.74 19.24
N GLY A 473 14.86 -9.59 18.44
CA GLY A 473 15.07 -8.46 17.53
C GLY A 473 13.95 -8.31 16.50
N ASP A 474 13.56 -7.08 16.25
CA ASP A 474 12.47 -6.69 15.36
C ASP A 474 12.93 -6.23 13.96
N LEU A 475 11.97 -5.99 13.06
CA LEU A 475 12.23 -5.58 11.69
C LEU A 475 12.92 -4.20 11.61
N SER A 476 12.53 -3.25 12.45
CA SER A 476 13.04 -1.87 12.42
C SER A 476 14.49 -1.79 12.87
N GLU A 477 14.83 -2.53 13.95
CA GLU A 477 16.21 -2.65 14.41
C GLU A 477 17.09 -3.31 13.36
N LEU A 478 16.60 -4.35 12.69
CA LEU A 478 17.32 -5.02 11.61
C LEU A 478 17.52 -4.11 10.39
N ALA A 479 16.54 -3.26 10.08
CA ALA A 479 16.65 -2.30 8.98
C ALA A 479 17.77 -1.28 9.24
N LEU A 480 17.81 -0.73 10.45
CA LEU A 480 18.81 0.25 10.88
C LEU A 480 20.16 -0.37 11.29
N GLY A 481 20.22 -1.71 11.40
CA GLY A 481 21.36 -2.41 11.99
C GLY A 481 21.60 -2.01 13.46
N TRP A 482 20.55 -1.64 14.18
CA TRP A 482 20.59 -1.28 15.59
C TRP A 482 20.58 -2.54 16.45
N CYS A 483 21.66 -3.28 16.40
CA CYS A 483 21.92 -4.51 17.13
C CYS A 483 23.41 -4.78 17.16
N THR A 484 23.88 -5.53 18.15
CA THR A 484 25.27 -5.96 18.23
C THR A 484 25.51 -7.17 17.32
N TYR A 485 26.41 -7.05 16.33
CA TYR A 485 26.81 -8.17 15.49
C TYR A 485 27.39 -9.31 16.35
N ASN A 486 26.92 -10.53 16.11
CA ASN A 486 27.22 -11.72 16.89
C ASN A 486 26.91 -11.55 18.38
N GLY A 487 25.89 -10.76 18.69
CA GLY A 487 25.32 -10.56 20.01
C GLY A 487 23.81 -10.77 19.98
N ASP A 488 23.06 -9.78 20.39
CA ASP A 488 21.59 -9.80 20.47
C ASP A 488 20.88 -10.06 19.13
N HIS A 489 21.51 -9.79 17.99
CA HIS A 489 20.94 -10.10 16.69
C HIS A 489 20.98 -11.60 16.33
N MET A 490 21.72 -12.44 17.10
CA MET A 490 21.87 -13.86 16.85
C MET A 490 20.92 -14.70 17.70
N SER A 491 20.28 -15.66 17.04
CA SER A 491 19.42 -16.64 17.69
C SER A 491 19.27 -17.88 16.80
N MET A 492 18.60 -18.90 17.31
CA MET A 492 18.29 -20.10 16.53
C MET A 492 16.95 -19.99 15.81
N TYR A 493 16.05 -19.14 16.28
CA TYR A 493 14.80 -18.77 15.62
C TYR A 493 14.30 -17.41 16.13
N ALA A 494 14.08 -16.45 15.23
CA ALA A 494 13.70 -15.07 15.56
C ALA A 494 12.22 -14.85 15.26
N VAL A 495 11.38 -14.83 16.31
CA VAL A 495 9.92 -14.75 16.14
C VAL A 495 9.42 -13.36 15.72
N ASN A 496 10.17 -12.29 16.03
CA ASN A 496 9.81 -10.90 15.71
C ASN A 496 10.49 -10.35 14.46
N VAL A 497 11.28 -11.13 13.74
CA VAL A 497 12.14 -10.69 12.62
C VAL A 497 11.42 -9.92 11.51
N SER A 498 10.11 -10.08 11.38
CA SER A 498 9.26 -9.43 10.38
C SER A 498 8.23 -8.46 11.00
N ILE A 499 8.34 -8.16 12.29
CA ILE A 499 7.44 -7.26 13.00
C ILE A 499 8.15 -5.92 13.21
N PRO A 500 7.65 -4.80 12.67
CA PRO A 500 8.25 -3.48 12.93
C PRO A 500 7.95 -2.99 14.34
N LYS A 501 8.82 -2.15 14.87
CA LYS A 501 8.74 -1.60 16.23
C LYS A 501 7.38 -0.95 16.54
N THR A 502 6.84 -0.20 15.59
CA THR A 502 5.54 0.47 15.73
C THR A 502 4.39 -0.52 15.92
N LEU A 503 4.46 -1.70 15.30
CA LEU A 503 3.42 -2.73 15.40
C LEU A 503 3.51 -3.54 16.71
N ILE A 504 4.72 -3.73 17.27
CA ILE A 504 4.93 -4.53 18.50
C ILE A 504 4.07 -3.99 19.63
N ARG A 505 4.05 -2.67 19.83
CA ARG A 505 3.25 -2.02 20.89
C ARG A 505 1.76 -2.40 20.79
N HIS A 506 1.21 -2.42 19.57
CA HIS A 506 -0.20 -2.78 19.33
C HIS A 506 -0.47 -4.27 19.59
N LEU A 507 0.48 -5.15 19.25
CA LEU A 507 0.35 -6.59 19.53
C LEU A 507 0.42 -6.90 21.02
N VAL A 508 1.32 -6.25 21.76
CA VAL A 508 1.43 -6.42 23.22
C VAL A 508 0.17 -5.88 23.89
N ALA A 509 -0.35 -4.71 23.47
CA ALA A 509 -1.61 -4.16 23.99
C ALA A 509 -2.80 -5.09 23.69
N PHE A 510 -2.88 -5.63 22.47
CA PHE A 510 -3.91 -6.59 22.10
C PHE A 510 -3.91 -7.84 23.02
N VAL A 511 -2.73 -8.38 23.32
CA VAL A 511 -2.61 -9.52 24.25
C VAL A 511 -2.96 -9.10 25.68
N ALA A 512 -2.52 -7.92 26.14
CA ALA A 512 -2.83 -7.39 27.46
C ALA A 512 -4.33 -7.27 27.71
N ASP A 513 -5.08 -6.82 26.70
CA ASP A 513 -6.53 -6.60 26.76
C ASP A 513 -7.35 -7.86 26.42
N SER A 514 -6.70 -9.00 26.13
CA SER A 514 -7.36 -10.28 25.87
C SER A 514 -7.65 -11.04 27.17
N ASP A 515 -8.66 -11.91 27.14
CA ASP A 515 -9.01 -12.78 28.29
C ASP A 515 -7.88 -13.75 28.68
N GLU A 516 -6.92 -14.00 27.79
CA GLU A 516 -5.76 -14.86 28.05
C GLU A 516 -4.78 -14.25 29.06
N ALA A 517 -4.69 -12.91 29.11
CA ALA A 517 -3.74 -12.19 29.97
C ALA A 517 -4.24 -12.00 31.41
N SER A 518 -5.54 -12.13 31.68
CA SER A 518 -6.18 -11.60 32.90
C SER A 518 -6.12 -12.49 34.16
N GLN A 519 -5.63 -13.74 34.07
CA GLN A 519 -5.88 -14.74 35.11
C GLN A 519 -4.69 -15.11 36.02
N GLN A 520 -3.46 -14.68 35.71
CA GLN A 520 -2.28 -15.06 36.52
C GLN A 520 -1.68 -13.86 37.24
N LEU A 521 -1.42 -14.04 38.55
CA LEU A 521 -0.75 -13.04 39.38
C LEU A 521 0.74 -13.34 39.49
N SER A 522 1.56 -12.32 39.39
CA SER A 522 2.97 -12.33 39.78
C SER A 522 3.08 -12.40 41.32
N LYS A 523 4.25 -12.69 41.86
CA LYS A 523 4.45 -12.74 43.31
C LYS A 523 4.26 -11.40 44.02
N ASP A 524 4.46 -10.29 43.31
CA ASP A 524 4.18 -8.94 43.80
C ASP A 524 2.70 -8.55 43.70
N GLY A 525 1.84 -9.45 43.21
CA GLY A 525 0.38 -9.30 43.15
C GLY A 525 -0.14 -8.60 41.92
N ARG A 526 0.72 -8.27 40.92
CA ARG A 526 0.30 -7.67 39.66
C ARG A 526 -0.24 -8.74 38.69
N THR A 527 -1.27 -8.39 37.97
CA THR A 527 -1.78 -9.21 36.85
C THR A 527 -0.86 -9.10 35.65
N SER A 528 -0.90 -10.08 34.71
CA SER A 528 -0.22 -9.96 33.43
C SER A 528 -0.68 -8.74 32.63
N HIS A 529 -1.95 -8.35 32.73
CA HIS A 529 -2.49 -7.12 32.16
C HIS A 529 -1.76 -5.86 32.64
N GLU A 530 -1.64 -5.70 33.99
CA GLU A 530 -0.96 -4.54 34.58
C GLU A 530 0.52 -4.49 34.24
N VAL A 531 1.20 -5.63 34.22
CA VAL A 531 2.62 -5.68 33.82
C VAL A 531 2.82 -5.35 32.35
N LEU A 532 1.97 -5.88 31.45
CA LEU A 532 2.07 -5.61 30.02
C LEU A 532 1.83 -4.14 29.71
N HIS A 533 0.86 -3.48 30.36
CA HIS A 533 0.66 -2.04 30.20
C HIS A 533 1.83 -1.22 30.75
N ASP A 534 2.45 -1.60 31.86
CA ASP A 534 3.65 -0.93 32.35
C ASP A 534 4.86 -1.09 31.40
N VAL A 535 4.99 -2.25 30.74
CA VAL A 535 5.99 -2.44 29.66
C VAL A 535 5.71 -1.52 28.47
N ILE A 536 4.43 -1.39 28.05
CA ILE A 536 4.01 -0.50 26.96
C ILE A 536 4.37 0.96 27.26
N ASP A 537 4.24 1.39 28.50
CA ASP A 537 4.50 2.76 28.97
C ASP A 537 5.98 3.02 29.30
N THR A 538 6.83 2.01 29.19
CA THR A 538 8.27 2.15 29.43
C THR A 538 8.97 2.69 28.17
N PRO A 539 9.78 3.75 28.26
CA PRO A 539 10.56 4.27 27.13
C PRO A 539 11.52 3.23 26.55
N ILE A 540 11.67 3.23 25.22
CA ILE A 540 12.59 2.32 24.53
C ILE A 540 14.04 2.75 24.81
N SER A 541 14.85 1.83 25.36
CA SER A 541 16.26 2.05 25.69
C SER A 541 17.09 0.79 25.40
N PRO A 542 18.34 0.92 24.94
CA PRO A 542 19.25 -0.21 24.77
C PRO A 542 19.73 -0.82 26.09
N GLU A 543 19.55 -0.13 27.23
CA GLU A 543 19.96 -0.57 28.59
C GLU A 543 21.42 -1.06 28.69
N LEU A 544 22.31 -0.45 27.94
CA LEU A 544 23.73 -0.81 27.89
C LEU A 544 24.62 0.18 28.62
N THR A 545 24.17 1.44 28.79
CA THR A 545 24.86 2.49 29.54
C THR A 545 24.21 2.70 30.90
N PRO A 546 24.99 3.09 31.95
CA PRO A 546 24.43 3.34 33.28
C PRO A 546 23.28 4.35 33.29
N ALA A 547 22.33 4.16 34.21
CA ALA A 547 21.26 5.11 34.47
C ALA A 547 21.85 6.47 34.92
N ASP A 548 21.05 7.53 34.84
CA ASP A 548 21.42 8.84 35.37
C ASP A 548 21.47 8.80 36.91
N ASP A 549 21.94 9.89 37.55
CA ASP A 549 22.07 10.01 39.02
C ASP A 549 20.73 9.87 39.77
N GLN A 550 19.59 9.89 39.05
CA GLN A 550 18.25 9.72 39.61
C GLN A 550 17.66 8.32 39.31
N GLY A 551 18.42 7.43 38.66
CA GLY A 551 18.01 6.08 38.31
C GLY A 551 17.11 5.99 37.07
N ASN A 552 16.99 7.09 36.28
CA ASN A 552 16.24 7.11 35.02
C ASN A 552 17.09 6.62 33.87
N ILE A 553 16.42 6.25 32.77
CA ILE A 553 17.04 5.90 31.50
C ILE A 553 17.82 7.11 30.98
N ALA A 554 19.16 7.03 31.00
CA ALA A 554 20.04 8.11 30.54
C ALA A 554 20.08 8.25 28.99
N GLN A 555 19.78 7.16 28.26
CA GLN A 555 19.90 7.10 26.81
C GLN A 555 18.64 6.50 26.19
N LYS A 556 17.85 7.31 25.50
CA LYS A 556 16.72 6.82 24.71
C LYS A 556 17.20 6.43 23.33
N THR A 557 16.77 5.28 22.83
CA THR A 557 17.14 4.79 21.50
C THR A 557 16.75 5.79 20.42
N GLU A 558 15.56 6.39 20.51
CA GLU A 558 15.08 7.35 19.51
C GLU A 558 15.86 8.67 19.46
N ASP A 559 16.55 9.04 20.53
CA ASP A 559 17.45 10.22 20.50
C ASP A 559 18.70 9.98 19.65
N LEU A 560 19.08 8.71 19.46
CA LEU A 560 20.29 8.30 18.73
C LEU A 560 20.01 7.89 17.30
N VAL A 561 18.93 7.16 17.08
CA VAL A 561 18.62 6.60 15.75
C VAL A 561 17.42 7.27 15.09
N GLY A 562 16.65 8.04 15.84
CA GLY A 562 15.43 8.71 15.39
C GLY A 562 14.15 7.99 15.72
N PRO A 563 13.00 8.66 15.51
CA PRO A 563 11.68 8.08 15.74
C PRO A 563 11.43 6.85 14.87
N TYR A 564 11.08 5.74 15.49
CA TYR A 564 10.81 4.49 14.76
C TYR A 564 9.64 4.62 13.79
N GLU A 565 8.66 5.48 14.05
CA GLU A 565 7.55 5.70 13.12
C GLU A 565 8.00 6.27 11.77
N LEU A 566 9.00 7.17 11.76
CA LEU A 566 9.60 7.67 10.52
C LEU A 566 10.39 6.56 9.79
N HIS A 567 11.20 5.79 10.53
CA HIS A 567 11.98 4.71 9.93
C HIS A 567 11.12 3.59 9.37
N ASP A 568 10.05 3.19 10.06
CA ASP A 568 9.09 2.20 9.58
C ASP A 568 8.37 2.71 8.34
N PHE A 569 7.99 3.99 8.31
CA PHE A 569 7.43 4.62 7.11
C PHE A 569 8.41 4.57 5.92
N PHE A 570 9.66 4.99 6.11
CA PHE A 570 10.68 4.95 5.06
C PHE A 570 10.94 3.53 4.57
N LEU A 571 11.07 2.59 5.50
CA LEU A 571 11.29 1.18 5.22
C LEU A 571 10.16 0.59 4.37
N TYR A 572 8.91 0.90 4.72
CA TYR A 572 7.75 0.41 4.00
C TYR A 572 7.75 0.84 2.52
N TYR A 573 7.89 2.14 2.26
CA TYR A 573 7.85 2.65 0.90
C TYR A 573 9.10 2.29 0.09
N PHE A 574 10.25 2.21 0.72
CA PHE A 574 11.49 1.82 0.08
C PHE A 574 11.48 0.35 -0.34
N LEU A 575 11.17 -0.56 0.57
CA LEU A 575 11.22 -2.00 0.27
C LEU A 575 9.99 -2.52 -0.49
N ARG A 576 8.80 -2.04 -0.11
CA ARG A 576 7.57 -2.56 -0.71
C ARG A 576 7.36 -2.11 -2.14
N PHE A 577 7.75 -0.88 -2.48
CA PHE A 577 7.48 -0.27 -3.77
C PHE A 577 8.74 0.20 -4.50
N GLY A 578 9.90 0.21 -3.87
CA GLY A 578 11.13 0.73 -4.46
C GLY A 578 11.05 2.23 -4.77
N PHE A 579 10.36 2.99 -3.93
CA PHE A 579 10.22 4.43 -4.14
C PHE A 579 11.55 5.16 -3.98
N ARG A 580 11.69 6.22 -4.75
CA ARG A 580 12.85 7.11 -4.70
C ARG A 580 12.83 7.94 -3.42
N PRO A 581 14.00 8.33 -2.87
CA PRO A 581 14.10 9.16 -1.67
C PRO A 581 13.24 10.43 -1.71
N LYS A 582 13.23 11.16 -2.83
CA LYS A 582 12.38 12.36 -3.00
C LYS A 582 10.89 12.07 -2.81
N LYS A 583 10.40 10.97 -3.37
CA LYS A 583 8.99 10.58 -3.23
C LYS A 583 8.67 10.18 -1.79
N ILE A 584 9.57 9.41 -1.14
CA ILE A 584 9.42 9.02 0.27
C ILE A 584 9.38 10.26 1.17
N PHE A 585 10.27 11.22 0.92
CA PHE A 585 10.30 12.49 1.66
C PHE A 585 8.98 13.27 1.53
N MET A 586 8.51 13.46 0.29
CA MET A 586 7.25 14.16 0.03
C MET A 586 6.06 13.47 0.72
N LEU A 587 5.98 12.14 0.65
CA LEU A 587 4.94 11.37 1.33
C LEU A 587 5.03 11.48 2.85
N ALA A 588 6.23 11.47 3.42
CA ALA A 588 6.44 11.65 4.86
C ALA A 588 6.05 13.06 5.33
N MET A 589 6.41 14.10 4.57
CA MET A 589 6.00 15.48 4.88
C MET A 589 4.48 15.63 4.91
N HIS A 590 3.76 14.90 4.06
CA HIS A 590 2.31 14.91 4.05
C HIS A 590 1.71 14.06 5.19
N ALA A 591 2.25 12.85 5.40
CA ALA A 591 1.75 11.91 6.41
C ALA A 591 1.93 12.42 7.85
N PHE A 592 3.02 13.14 8.10
CA PHE A 592 3.39 13.66 9.42
C PHE A 592 3.29 15.19 9.49
N GLU A 593 2.40 15.78 8.70
CA GLU A 593 2.17 17.23 8.71
C GLU A 593 1.85 17.74 10.13
N GLY A 594 2.55 18.79 10.57
CA GLY A 594 2.40 19.37 11.91
C GLY A 594 3.06 18.58 13.04
N GLN A 595 3.62 17.37 12.80
CA GLN A 595 4.34 16.57 13.79
C GLN A 595 5.86 16.75 13.69
N TYR A 596 6.39 16.73 12.47
CA TYR A 596 7.82 16.87 12.19
C TYR A 596 8.09 18.00 11.21
N SER A 597 9.19 18.74 11.45
CA SER A 597 9.65 19.75 10.49
C SER A 597 10.33 19.09 9.29
N ARG A 598 10.48 19.87 8.21
CA ARG A 598 11.17 19.46 6.98
C ARG A 598 12.60 18.97 7.25
N GLU A 599 13.31 19.69 8.13
CA GLU A 599 14.69 19.39 8.51
C GLU A 599 14.78 18.07 9.31
N VAL A 600 13.82 17.80 10.18
CA VAL A 600 13.76 16.57 10.98
C VAL A 600 13.51 15.37 10.08
N VAL A 601 12.53 15.45 9.18
CA VAL A 601 12.25 14.36 8.23
C VAL A 601 13.45 14.12 7.32
N HIS A 602 14.10 15.18 6.82
CA HIS A 602 15.31 15.08 6.01
C HIS A 602 16.45 14.39 6.77
N HIS A 603 16.75 14.85 8.00
CA HIS A 603 17.82 14.29 8.83
C HIS A 603 17.64 12.77 9.05
N TRP A 604 16.43 12.34 9.39
CA TRP A 604 16.18 10.92 9.65
C TRP A 604 16.08 10.10 8.38
N LEU A 605 15.65 10.67 7.26
CA LEU A 605 15.69 9.98 5.96
C LEU A 605 17.15 9.76 5.51
N HIS A 606 18.02 10.76 5.70
CA HIS A 606 19.46 10.64 5.48
C HIS A 606 20.06 9.54 6.36
N THR A 607 19.77 9.56 7.66
CA THR A 607 20.22 8.55 8.63
C THR A 607 19.73 7.16 8.26
N PHE A 608 18.46 7.02 7.83
CA PHE A 608 17.88 5.77 7.38
C PHE A 608 18.68 5.15 6.23
N PHE A 609 18.88 5.87 5.13
CA PHE A 609 19.60 5.35 3.98
C PHE A 609 21.06 5.02 4.31
N TRP A 610 21.74 5.90 5.04
CA TRP A 610 23.12 5.66 5.45
C TRP A 610 23.24 4.38 6.28
N ARG A 611 22.40 4.21 7.30
CA ARG A 611 22.40 3.01 8.15
C ARG A 611 21.97 1.78 7.38
N PHE A 612 20.91 1.88 6.60
CA PHE A 612 20.41 0.74 5.83
C PHE A 612 21.49 0.14 4.94
N PHE A 613 22.29 0.96 4.28
CA PHE A 613 23.38 0.48 3.44
C PHE A 613 24.60 0.03 4.24
N SER A 614 25.11 0.87 5.14
CA SER A 614 26.34 0.56 5.91
C SER A 614 26.22 -0.65 6.83
N GLN A 615 25.01 -0.99 7.31
CA GLN A 615 24.76 -2.10 8.23
C GLN A 615 24.31 -3.39 7.54
N GLN A 616 24.36 -3.47 6.21
CA GLN A 616 23.92 -4.66 5.46
C GLN A 616 24.63 -5.96 5.90
N PHE A 617 25.91 -5.92 6.27
CA PHE A 617 26.67 -7.08 6.70
C PHE A 617 25.99 -7.82 7.88
N LYS A 618 25.29 -7.12 8.76
CA LYS A 618 24.52 -7.71 9.87
C LYS A 618 23.35 -8.54 9.36
N ARG A 619 22.68 -8.09 8.29
CA ARG A 619 21.52 -8.76 7.70
C ARG A 619 21.88 -10.01 6.90
N SER A 620 23.13 -10.14 6.45
CA SER A 620 23.59 -11.30 5.68
C SER A 620 23.48 -12.61 6.44
N CYS A 621 23.51 -12.59 7.77
CA CYS A 621 23.45 -13.76 8.65
C CYS A 621 22.23 -13.77 9.57
N LEU A 622 21.12 -13.17 9.15
CA LEU A 622 19.89 -13.15 9.95
C LEU A 622 19.39 -14.57 10.26
N PRO A 623 18.96 -14.83 11.50
CA PRO A 623 18.28 -16.07 11.88
C PRO A 623 17.04 -16.34 11.05
N ASP A 624 16.61 -17.60 11.02
CA ASP A 624 15.29 -17.96 10.51
C ASP A 624 14.19 -17.36 11.37
N GLY A 625 13.09 -16.97 10.73
CA GLY A 625 11.90 -16.49 11.39
C GLY A 625 10.73 -16.35 10.41
N PRO A 626 9.50 -16.23 10.89
CA PRO A 626 8.32 -16.18 10.05
C PRO A 626 8.19 -14.82 9.36
N LYS A 627 7.84 -14.85 8.06
CA LYS A 627 7.39 -13.64 7.36
C LYS A 627 5.93 -13.40 7.72
N VAL A 628 5.63 -12.22 8.25
CA VAL A 628 4.28 -11.83 8.69
C VAL A 628 3.64 -10.84 7.72
N GLY A 629 4.31 -9.74 7.44
CA GLY A 629 3.82 -8.67 6.57
C GLY A 629 4.35 -8.75 5.14
N SER A 630 4.01 -7.72 4.35
CA SER A 630 4.48 -7.59 2.96
C SER A 630 5.96 -7.21 2.84
N VAL A 631 6.60 -6.76 3.93
CA VAL A 631 8.00 -6.36 4.00
C VAL A 631 8.75 -7.31 4.92
N SER A 632 9.91 -7.78 4.50
CA SER A 632 10.83 -8.61 5.26
C SER A 632 12.27 -8.36 4.79
N LEU A 633 13.23 -8.58 5.67
CA LEU A 633 14.66 -8.42 5.39
C LEU A 633 15.41 -9.75 5.29
N SER A 634 14.68 -10.87 5.19
CA SER A 634 15.30 -12.19 5.07
C SER A 634 16.22 -12.28 3.85
N PRO A 635 17.52 -12.60 4.03
CA PRO A 635 18.47 -12.73 2.91
C PRO A 635 18.20 -13.97 2.05
N ARG A 636 17.35 -14.89 2.51
CA ARG A 636 17.01 -16.13 1.81
C ARG A 636 16.00 -15.92 0.68
N GLY A 637 15.15 -14.90 0.79
CA GLY A 637 14.08 -14.68 -0.20
C GLY A 637 13.70 -13.23 -0.45
N ASP A 638 13.56 -12.42 0.59
CA ASP A 638 12.91 -11.12 0.49
C ASP A 638 13.86 -9.97 0.10
N TRP A 639 15.02 -9.87 0.75
CA TRP A 639 15.97 -8.79 0.49
C TRP A 639 17.40 -9.32 0.37
N ARG A 640 17.96 -9.21 -0.83
CA ARG A 640 19.33 -9.56 -1.15
C ARG A 640 20.08 -8.33 -1.63
N MET A 641 21.06 -7.91 -0.86
CA MET A 641 21.86 -6.74 -1.15
C MET A 641 23.34 -7.05 -0.86
N PRO A 642 24.28 -6.63 -1.74
CA PRO A 642 25.70 -6.71 -1.43
C PRO A 642 26.04 -5.89 -0.19
N THR A 643 26.93 -6.39 0.65
CA THR A 643 27.37 -5.70 1.89
C THR A 643 28.24 -4.48 1.62
N ASP A 644 28.81 -4.39 0.43
CA ASP A 644 29.67 -3.33 -0.06
C ASP A 644 28.97 -2.38 -1.05
N ALA A 645 27.64 -2.43 -1.12
CA ALA A 645 26.87 -1.48 -1.93
C ALA A 645 27.05 -0.05 -1.44
N ILE A 646 27.26 0.87 -2.38
CA ILE A 646 27.46 2.30 -2.09
C ILE A 646 26.12 3.04 -2.13
N VAL A 647 25.89 3.89 -1.15
CA VAL A 647 24.63 4.62 -0.94
C VAL A 647 24.53 5.95 -1.70
N ASP A 648 25.60 6.43 -2.32
CA ASP A 648 25.74 7.80 -2.88
C ASP A 648 24.61 8.24 -3.78
N SER A 649 24.06 7.33 -4.60
CA SER A 649 22.96 7.67 -5.52
C SER A 649 21.68 8.06 -4.76
N TRP A 650 21.39 7.37 -3.66
CA TRP A 650 20.23 7.69 -2.81
C TRP A 650 20.50 8.96 -2.00
N MET A 651 21.72 9.13 -1.48
CA MET A 651 22.08 10.32 -0.69
C MET A 651 21.98 11.60 -1.51
N ARG A 652 22.43 11.61 -2.77
CA ARG A 652 22.26 12.77 -3.67
C ARG A 652 20.80 13.17 -3.86
N GLU A 653 19.89 12.19 -3.92
CA GLU A 653 18.46 12.50 -3.97
C GLU A 653 17.92 13.03 -2.64
N VAL A 654 18.37 12.47 -1.51
CA VAL A 654 18.02 12.98 -0.18
C VAL A 654 18.51 14.42 -0.03
N ASP A 655 19.77 14.71 -0.35
CA ASP A 655 20.33 16.05 -0.21
C ASP A 655 19.60 17.09 -1.08
N SER A 656 19.17 16.68 -2.28
CA SER A 656 18.49 17.57 -3.21
C SER A 656 17.06 17.96 -2.83
N VAL A 657 16.43 17.31 -1.83
CA VAL A 657 15.05 17.67 -1.42
C VAL A 657 14.97 19.01 -0.68
N LEU A 658 16.07 19.48 -0.10
CA LEU A 658 16.11 20.78 0.57
C LEU A 658 16.28 21.95 -0.41
N ASP A 659 16.73 21.68 -1.63
CA ASP A 659 16.93 22.69 -2.68
C ASP A 659 15.63 23.03 -3.42
N GLU A 660 14.60 22.17 -3.28
CA GLU A 660 13.24 22.33 -3.81
C GLU A 660 12.28 22.88 -2.74
#